data_3a126d2cfaa9ce97febeb4927e810e92
#
_entry.id   3a126d2cfaa9ce97febeb4927e810e92
#
_cell.length_a   1.000
_cell.length_b   1.000
_cell.length_c   1.000
_cell.angle_alpha   90.00
_cell.angle_beta   90.00
_cell.angle_gamma   90.00
#
_symmetry.space_group_name_H-M   'P 1'
#
loop_
_entity.id
_entity.type
_entity.pdbx_description
1 polymer ?
#
loop_
_entity_poly.entity_id
_entity_poly.type
_entity_poly.pdbx_seq_one_letter_code
_entity_poly.pdbx_strand_id
1 'polypeptide(L)'
;MSYLIETIVNSDEKNDFRELASQLRVSDQHYLLRNDILNAFKTFCDNHKKDEKYSQTSRLSKLIYYTQEIILEEESLCLIIRPRIAKQETYRVFLSDFTIEPLTIEQLLDVRDRYVNHFHPEEGDVFEMDFQPFYDYSPSLRDPKNIGKGVQFLNRFLSSKLFQDPSRWQEALYNFLSLHHYNGVTLLINGRIKGSQQLSDQVKLALSRVDEFPPATPYDDFRYDLQELGFEPGWGNTAGRIKESLEILDELLDSPNDESLEAFLSRVPMIFRIVLVSVHGWFGQEGVLGRPDTGGQVVYVLDQARSLEKQLEEDIKLAGLDGFNVEPKVIILSRLIPNSEGTRCNERLEKVHGTKNAWILRVPFRKFNPNLTDNWISRFEIWPYLETYAIDAEKELYREFQGTPDLIVGNYSDGNLVAFLLSRRLNVTQFNVAHALEKSKYLFSNLYWQDLEPNYHFSLQFTADLIAMNAAQCIISSTYQEIVGRPDSVGQYESYESFTMPDLYHVVTGIDLFSPKFNVVPPGVNENVYFPYTRQDDRSPGQKEKLEELLFTLEDDQQVFGKLDDPSKRPIFSMARLDRIKNLTGLMECFGQSPELQENCNLILVAGKIHTHESTDNEEREEIEKMYRIIEQYNLYSKIRWLGVRLPKDESGEIYRVIADRNGVFVQPALFEAFGLTILESMISGLPTFGTLFGGPLEIIQDGVNGFYINPTNLAETATKILQFVEKCDSSPNYWNEISNKGMDRVYSTYTWKIHTTRLLSLARIYGFWNFTSKEEREDLFRYIESLFYLIYKPGAKALLQEHLSR
;
A
#
# COMPACT_ATOMS: atom_id res chain seq x y z
N MET A 1 16.15 -13.50 -23.83
CA MET A 1 15.24 -13.12 -24.95
C MET A 1 15.94 -12.90 -26.27
N SER A 2 17.26 -12.63 -26.32
CA SER A 2 18.02 -12.57 -27.57
C SER A 2 17.73 -13.74 -28.49
N TYR A 3 17.78 -14.97 -27.99
CA TYR A 3 17.46 -16.17 -28.76
C TYR A 3 16.05 -16.17 -29.39
N LEU A 4 15.04 -15.60 -28.73
CA LEU A 4 13.70 -15.49 -29.31
C LEU A 4 13.71 -14.51 -30.49
N ILE A 5 14.35 -13.35 -30.37
CA ILE A 5 14.46 -12.35 -31.42
C ILE A 5 15.27 -12.93 -32.59
N GLU A 6 16.43 -13.56 -32.31
CA GLU A 6 17.25 -14.22 -33.33
C GLU A 6 16.48 -15.33 -34.07
N THR A 7 15.64 -16.09 -33.36
CA THR A 7 14.81 -17.11 -33.98
C THR A 7 13.74 -16.52 -34.88
N ILE A 8 13.13 -15.37 -34.55
CA ILE A 8 12.19 -14.66 -35.41
C ILE A 8 12.92 -14.18 -36.66
N VAL A 9 14.05 -13.52 -36.50
CA VAL A 9 14.85 -12.96 -37.61
C VAL A 9 15.34 -14.05 -38.57
N ASN A 10 15.58 -15.25 -38.09
CA ASN A 10 16.01 -16.41 -38.92
C ASN A 10 14.83 -17.32 -39.33
N SER A 11 13.62 -16.91 -39.24
CA SER A 11 12.41 -17.66 -39.60
C SER A 11 11.54 -16.93 -40.65
N ASP A 12 10.46 -17.57 -41.06
CA ASP A 12 9.43 -16.97 -41.95
C ASP A 12 8.74 -15.76 -41.31
N GLU A 13 8.77 -15.66 -39.95
CA GLU A 13 8.20 -14.53 -39.22
C GLU A 13 9.05 -13.23 -39.31
N LYS A 14 10.23 -13.27 -39.97
CA LYS A 14 11.07 -12.08 -40.20
C LYS A 14 10.33 -10.99 -41.00
N ASN A 15 9.59 -11.40 -42.00
CA ASN A 15 8.83 -10.44 -42.82
C ASN A 15 7.67 -9.83 -42.01
N ASP A 16 6.97 -10.65 -41.22
CA ASP A 16 5.92 -10.19 -40.35
C ASP A 16 6.46 -9.16 -39.33
N PHE A 17 7.63 -9.42 -38.74
CA PHE A 17 8.28 -8.48 -37.84
C PHE A 17 8.68 -7.16 -38.54
N ARG A 18 9.19 -7.24 -39.76
CA ARG A 18 9.51 -6.06 -40.58
C ARG A 18 8.28 -5.20 -40.89
N GLU A 19 7.17 -5.84 -41.24
CA GLU A 19 5.91 -5.16 -41.58
C GLU A 19 5.30 -4.51 -40.34
N LEU A 20 5.29 -5.23 -39.19
CA LEU A 20 4.87 -4.67 -37.91
C LEU A 20 5.73 -3.45 -37.51
N ALA A 21 7.06 -3.58 -37.61
CA ALA A 21 7.98 -2.47 -37.31
C ALA A 21 7.75 -1.25 -38.22
N SER A 22 7.45 -1.50 -39.50
CA SER A 22 7.09 -0.44 -40.45
C SER A 22 5.77 0.24 -40.10
N GLN A 23 4.77 -0.54 -39.66
CA GLN A 23 3.49 -0.02 -39.20
C GLN A 23 3.63 0.83 -37.91
N LEU A 24 4.46 0.41 -36.95
CA LEU A 24 4.73 1.18 -35.75
C LEU A 24 5.36 2.55 -36.06
N ARG A 25 6.16 2.67 -37.10
CA ARG A 25 6.80 3.93 -37.51
C ARG A 25 5.88 4.92 -38.23
N VAL A 26 4.70 4.51 -38.66
CA VAL A 26 3.74 5.42 -39.36
C VAL A 26 3.11 6.38 -38.34
N SER A 27 3.15 6.11 -37.07
CA SER A 27 2.70 7.04 -36.04
C SER A 27 3.79 8.09 -35.77
N ASP A 28 3.42 9.34 -35.54
CA ASP A 28 4.34 10.41 -35.11
C ASP A 28 4.88 10.22 -33.69
N GLN A 29 4.57 9.08 -33.05
CA GLN A 29 5.01 8.75 -31.71
C GLN A 29 6.34 8.00 -31.73
N HIS A 30 7.34 8.54 -31.08
CA HIS A 30 8.65 7.89 -30.89
C HIS A 30 8.68 6.91 -29.72
N TYR A 31 7.68 6.93 -28.87
CA TYR A 31 7.59 6.09 -27.66
C TYR A 31 6.23 5.41 -27.59
N LEU A 32 6.26 4.09 -27.56
CA LEU A 32 5.07 3.24 -27.52
C LEU A 32 5.02 2.46 -26.21
N LEU A 33 3.92 2.59 -25.52
CA LEU A 33 3.62 1.81 -24.33
C LEU A 33 2.93 0.49 -24.71
N ARG A 34 2.84 -0.41 -23.72
CA ARG A 34 2.31 -1.75 -23.92
C ARG A 34 0.96 -1.80 -24.66
N ASN A 35 0.02 -0.91 -24.33
CA ASN A 35 -1.29 -0.91 -24.97
C ASN A 35 -1.19 -0.51 -26.45
N ASP A 36 -0.33 0.44 -26.78
CA ASP A 36 -0.07 0.85 -28.17
C ASP A 36 0.53 -0.31 -28.98
N ILE A 37 1.49 -1.01 -28.38
CA ILE A 37 2.15 -2.18 -28.98
C ILE A 37 1.13 -3.30 -29.25
N LEU A 38 0.28 -3.62 -28.28
CA LEU A 38 -0.72 -4.68 -28.41
C LEU A 38 -1.79 -4.32 -29.45
N ASN A 39 -2.24 -3.07 -29.47
CA ASN A 39 -3.20 -2.57 -30.47
C ASN A 39 -2.61 -2.59 -31.87
N ALA A 40 -1.36 -2.15 -32.04
CA ALA A 40 -0.66 -2.22 -33.31
C ALA A 40 -0.50 -3.65 -33.81
N PHE A 41 -0.14 -4.59 -32.93
CA PHE A 41 -0.03 -6.01 -33.27
C PHE A 41 -1.39 -6.62 -33.65
N LYS A 42 -2.46 -6.27 -32.94
CA LYS A 42 -3.82 -6.69 -33.30
C LYS A 42 -4.20 -6.19 -34.68
N THR A 43 -4.02 -4.88 -34.94
CA THR A 43 -4.27 -4.28 -36.25
C THR A 43 -3.45 -4.95 -37.34
N PHE A 44 -2.19 -5.26 -37.07
CA PHE A 44 -1.33 -6.03 -37.99
C PHE A 44 -1.93 -7.41 -38.30
N CYS A 45 -2.36 -8.16 -37.29
CA CYS A 45 -2.98 -9.48 -37.48
C CYS A 45 -4.26 -9.39 -38.33
N ASP A 46 -5.12 -8.40 -38.06
CA ASP A 46 -6.36 -8.17 -38.77
C ASP A 46 -6.11 -7.83 -40.27
N ASN A 47 -5.19 -6.90 -40.54
CA ASN A 47 -4.82 -6.47 -41.89
C ASN A 47 -4.22 -7.60 -42.74
N HIS A 48 -3.42 -8.50 -42.11
CA HIS A 48 -2.76 -9.60 -42.79
C HIS A 48 -3.53 -10.94 -42.67
N LYS A 49 -4.78 -10.86 -42.17
CA LYS A 49 -5.68 -12.03 -42.03
C LYS A 49 -5.02 -13.21 -41.31
N LYS A 50 -4.20 -12.90 -40.28
CA LYS A 50 -3.59 -13.92 -39.42
C LYS A 50 -4.69 -14.58 -38.59
N ASP A 51 -4.61 -15.90 -38.43
CA ASP A 51 -5.58 -16.63 -37.61
C ASP A 51 -5.35 -16.43 -36.10
N GLU A 52 -6.34 -16.80 -35.31
CA GLU A 52 -6.27 -16.69 -33.84
C GLU A 52 -5.10 -17.51 -33.27
N LYS A 53 -4.78 -18.61 -33.89
CA LYS A 53 -3.64 -19.46 -33.49
C LYS A 53 -2.31 -18.71 -33.65
N TYR A 54 -2.13 -17.98 -34.75
CA TYR A 54 -0.94 -17.16 -34.98
C TYR A 54 -0.83 -16.06 -33.91
N SER A 55 -1.91 -15.34 -33.66
CA SER A 55 -1.93 -14.23 -32.69
C SER A 55 -1.64 -14.68 -31.24
N GLN A 56 -1.90 -15.96 -30.92
CA GLN A 56 -1.67 -16.52 -29.59
C GLN A 56 -0.35 -17.29 -29.44
N THR A 57 0.15 -17.94 -30.49
CA THR A 57 1.22 -18.92 -30.39
C THR A 57 2.46 -18.66 -31.21
N SER A 58 2.45 -17.69 -32.13
CA SER A 58 3.64 -17.34 -32.94
C SER A 58 4.79 -16.85 -32.06
N ARG A 59 6.01 -16.89 -32.57
CA ARG A 59 7.17 -16.33 -31.85
C ARG A 59 7.08 -14.81 -31.75
N LEU A 60 6.58 -14.18 -32.81
CA LEU A 60 6.34 -12.75 -32.82
C LEU A 60 5.31 -12.35 -31.75
N SER A 61 4.19 -13.08 -31.67
CA SER A 61 3.19 -12.86 -30.61
C SER A 61 3.81 -12.96 -29.20
N LYS A 62 4.67 -13.94 -28.97
CA LYS A 62 5.38 -14.08 -27.68
C LYS A 62 6.33 -12.94 -27.40
N LEU A 63 7.06 -12.46 -28.41
CA LEU A 63 7.92 -11.29 -28.26
C LEU A 63 7.09 -10.06 -27.87
N ILE A 64 6.01 -9.80 -28.61
CA ILE A 64 5.09 -8.70 -28.34
C ILE A 64 4.48 -8.81 -26.94
N TYR A 65 4.07 -10.01 -26.53
CA TYR A 65 3.54 -10.25 -25.20
C TYR A 65 4.52 -9.88 -24.07
N TYR A 66 5.81 -10.09 -24.26
CA TYR A 66 6.83 -9.76 -23.27
C TYR A 66 7.33 -8.31 -23.38
N THR A 67 7.08 -7.62 -24.49
CA THR A 67 7.53 -6.25 -24.71
C THR A 67 6.64 -5.28 -23.92
N GLN A 68 7.25 -4.44 -23.11
CA GLN A 68 6.55 -3.45 -22.29
C GLN A 68 6.54 -2.07 -22.95
N GLU A 69 7.65 -1.72 -23.58
CA GLU A 69 7.87 -0.42 -24.20
C GLU A 69 8.69 -0.59 -25.48
N ILE A 70 8.46 0.28 -26.48
CA ILE A 70 9.28 0.39 -27.67
C ILE A 70 9.66 1.86 -27.86
N ILE A 71 10.94 2.13 -28.06
CA ILE A 71 11.43 3.45 -28.48
C ILE A 71 11.84 3.35 -29.95
N LEU A 72 11.32 4.26 -30.78
CA LEU A 72 11.58 4.31 -32.21
C LEU A 72 12.72 5.29 -32.47
N GLU A 73 13.88 4.77 -32.85
CA GLU A 73 15.01 5.54 -33.36
C GLU A 73 14.93 5.66 -34.89
N GLU A 74 15.75 6.50 -35.51
CA GLU A 74 15.74 6.70 -36.96
C GLU A 74 15.93 5.42 -37.77
N GLU A 75 16.83 4.52 -37.36
CA GLU A 75 17.21 3.30 -38.08
C GLU A 75 16.95 2.02 -37.31
N SER A 76 16.51 2.12 -36.05
CA SER A 76 16.37 0.98 -35.12
C SER A 76 15.14 1.06 -34.22
N LEU A 77 14.87 -0.03 -33.55
CA LEU A 77 13.88 -0.16 -32.48
C LEU A 77 14.60 -0.54 -31.18
N CYS A 78 14.39 0.20 -30.12
CA CYS A 78 14.75 -0.23 -28.79
C CYS A 78 13.58 -0.96 -28.15
N LEU A 79 13.74 -2.24 -27.84
CA LEU A 79 12.75 -3.12 -27.24
C LEU A 79 13.05 -3.28 -25.74
N ILE A 80 12.14 -2.87 -24.91
CA ILE A 80 12.20 -3.10 -23.47
C ILE A 80 11.32 -4.31 -23.16
N ILE A 81 11.94 -5.42 -22.82
CA ILE A 81 11.30 -6.73 -22.70
C ILE A 81 11.35 -7.19 -21.24
N ARG A 82 10.23 -7.66 -20.73
CA ARG A 82 10.11 -8.23 -19.38
C ARG A 82 9.76 -9.71 -19.47
N PRO A 83 10.76 -10.60 -19.64
CA PRO A 83 10.52 -12.03 -19.87
C PRO A 83 9.93 -12.73 -18.65
N ARG A 84 10.11 -12.16 -17.46
CA ARG A 84 9.52 -12.63 -16.19
C ARG A 84 9.50 -11.48 -15.18
N ILE A 85 8.74 -11.68 -14.13
CA ILE A 85 8.63 -10.74 -13.00
C ILE A 85 10.03 -10.36 -12.47
N ALA A 86 10.23 -9.08 -12.21
CA ALA A 86 11.48 -8.49 -11.71
C ALA A 86 12.70 -8.81 -12.58
N LYS A 87 12.51 -8.92 -13.90
CA LYS A 87 13.60 -9.09 -14.86
C LYS A 87 13.30 -8.36 -16.15
N GLN A 88 14.03 -7.29 -16.42
CA GLN A 88 14.01 -6.54 -17.67
C GLN A 88 15.23 -6.86 -18.53
N GLU A 89 15.04 -6.93 -19.83
CA GLU A 89 16.11 -7.08 -20.85
C GLU A 89 15.85 -6.04 -21.93
N THR A 90 16.90 -5.43 -22.44
CA THR A 90 16.80 -4.36 -23.44
C THR A 90 17.63 -4.67 -24.66
N TYR A 91 17.07 -4.48 -25.84
CA TYR A 91 17.70 -4.79 -27.10
C TYR A 91 17.44 -3.69 -28.11
N ARG A 92 18.50 -3.31 -28.86
CA ARG A 92 18.38 -2.52 -30.08
C ARG A 92 18.32 -3.47 -31.27
N VAL A 93 17.35 -3.26 -32.16
CA VAL A 93 17.17 -4.03 -33.39
C VAL A 93 17.24 -3.08 -34.56
N PHE A 94 18.29 -3.19 -35.38
CA PHE A 94 18.44 -2.42 -36.60
C PHE A 94 17.53 -2.96 -37.70
N LEU A 95 16.76 -2.08 -38.36
CA LEU A 95 15.75 -2.53 -39.34
C LEU A 95 16.33 -2.79 -40.71
N SER A 96 17.51 -2.31 -41.02
CA SER A 96 18.21 -2.51 -42.31
C SER A 96 18.59 -3.98 -42.51
N ASP A 97 19.19 -4.62 -41.51
CA ASP A 97 19.74 -5.95 -41.60
C ASP A 97 19.24 -6.91 -40.51
N PHE A 98 18.50 -6.40 -39.53
CA PHE A 98 18.04 -7.09 -38.32
C PHE A 98 19.18 -7.52 -37.36
N THR A 99 20.25 -6.75 -37.34
CA THR A 99 21.26 -6.88 -36.27
C THR A 99 20.64 -6.56 -34.92
N ILE A 100 20.99 -7.38 -33.91
CA ILE A 100 20.45 -7.30 -32.53
C ILE A 100 21.60 -6.99 -31.58
N GLU A 101 21.50 -5.90 -30.84
CA GLU A 101 22.48 -5.52 -29.82
C GLU A 101 21.81 -5.42 -28.46
N PRO A 102 22.35 -6.06 -27.41
CA PRO A 102 21.90 -5.79 -26.07
C PRO A 102 22.30 -4.36 -25.65
N LEU A 103 21.37 -3.65 -25.00
CA LEU A 103 21.65 -2.35 -24.42
C LEU A 103 21.93 -2.46 -22.93
N THR A 104 22.92 -1.70 -22.44
CA THR A 104 23.07 -1.48 -21.00
C THR A 104 21.98 -0.53 -20.49
N ILE A 105 21.82 -0.46 -19.18
CA ILE A 105 20.81 0.45 -18.58
C ILE A 105 21.15 1.90 -18.90
N GLU A 106 22.41 2.29 -18.82
CA GLU A 106 22.86 3.66 -19.14
C GLU A 106 22.54 4.01 -20.60
N GLN A 107 22.83 3.10 -21.54
CA GLN A 107 22.49 3.29 -22.95
C GLN A 107 20.98 3.43 -23.17
N LEU A 108 20.16 2.65 -22.46
CA LEU A 108 18.69 2.77 -22.52
C LEU A 108 18.24 4.14 -21.99
N LEU A 109 18.78 4.59 -20.87
CA LEU A 109 18.41 5.87 -20.27
C LEU A 109 18.79 7.04 -21.20
N ASP A 110 19.94 6.96 -21.85
CA ASP A 110 20.38 7.92 -22.86
C ASP A 110 19.46 7.95 -24.10
N VAL A 111 19.01 6.77 -24.57
CA VAL A 111 18.02 6.68 -25.64
C VAL A 111 16.68 7.29 -25.22
N ARG A 112 16.23 7.03 -23.99
CA ARG A 112 15.02 7.66 -23.45
C ARG A 112 15.12 9.16 -23.38
N ASP A 113 16.22 9.71 -22.92
CA ASP A 113 16.39 11.16 -22.88
C ASP A 113 16.29 11.79 -24.26
N ARG A 114 16.96 11.21 -25.25
CA ARG A 114 16.94 11.76 -26.62
C ARG A 114 15.58 11.63 -27.32
N TYR A 115 14.97 10.46 -27.30
CA TYR A 115 13.81 10.16 -28.14
C TYR A 115 12.47 10.26 -27.39
N VAL A 116 12.46 10.15 -26.08
CA VAL A 116 11.22 10.23 -25.27
C VAL A 116 11.12 11.57 -24.57
N ASN A 117 12.23 12.03 -23.98
CA ASN A 117 12.27 13.27 -23.20
C ASN A 117 12.65 14.48 -24.05
N HIS A 118 13.05 14.28 -25.33
CA HIS A 118 13.53 15.30 -26.25
C HIS A 118 14.69 16.12 -25.66
N PHE A 119 15.44 15.51 -24.76
CA PHE A 119 16.59 16.10 -24.08
C PHE A 119 17.89 15.69 -24.80
N HIS A 120 18.64 16.67 -25.22
CA HIS A 120 19.98 16.44 -25.80
C HIS A 120 21.01 17.07 -24.86
N PRO A 121 21.67 16.27 -24.02
CA PRO A 121 22.72 16.81 -23.17
C PRO A 121 23.81 17.45 -24.07
N GLU A 122 23.96 18.76 -23.98
CA GLU A 122 25.13 19.44 -24.55
C GLU A 122 26.34 18.94 -23.76
N GLU A 123 27.27 18.31 -24.45
CA GLU A 123 28.57 17.80 -23.97
C GLU A 123 28.80 17.95 -22.46
N GLY A 124 28.20 17.09 -21.65
CA GLY A 124 28.36 17.04 -20.19
C GLY A 124 27.91 15.70 -19.64
N ASP A 125 28.58 15.28 -18.57
CA ASP A 125 28.18 14.05 -17.85
C ASP A 125 26.83 14.26 -17.17
N VAL A 126 25.86 13.38 -17.43
CA VAL A 126 24.60 13.33 -16.69
C VAL A 126 24.86 12.75 -15.31
N PHE A 127 24.27 13.34 -14.28
CA PHE A 127 24.39 12.80 -12.93
C PHE A 127 23.70 11.44 -12.83
N GLU A 128 24.48 10.41 -12.46
CA GLU A 128 23.94 9.05 -12.32
C GLU A 128 23.72 8.67 -10.86
N MET A 129 22.57 8.12 -10.54
CA MET A 129 22.26 7.54 -9.25
C MET A 129 22.31 6.02 -9.35
N ASP A 130 23.18 5.40 -8.57
CA ASP A 130 23.30 3.95 -8.49
C ASP A 130 23.39 3.48 -7.04
N PHE A 131 22.40 2.74 -6.60
CA PHE A 131 22.37 2.13 -5.27
C PHE A 131 22.93 0.70 -5.24
N GLN A 132 23.29 0.11 -6.39
CA GLN A 132 23.81 -1.27 -6.48
C GLN A 132 24.98 -1.53 -5.52
N PRO A 133 25.99 -0.64 -5.38
CA PRO A 133 27.11 -0.88 -4.47
C PRO A 133 26.69 -1.13 -3.02
N PHE A 134 25.57 -0.59 -2.59
CA PHE A 134 25.05 -0.79 -1.22
C PHE A 134 24.24 -2.09 -1.09
N TYR A 135 23.65 -2.57 -2.20
CA TYR A 135 22.90 -3.83 -2.21
C TYR A 135 23.82 -5.04 -2.27
N ASP A 136 24.98 -4.95 -2.86
CA ASP A 136 25.94 -6.06 -2.99
C ASP A 136 26.41 -6.61 -1.64
N TYR A 137 26.38 -5.79 -0.59
CA TYR A 137 26.72 -6.16 0.78
C TYR A 137 25.51 -6.49 1.65
N SER A 138 24.31 -6.26 1.15
CA SER A 138 23.06 -6.51 1.87
C SER A 138 22.54 -7.93 1.62
N PRO A 139 21.84 -8.55 2.58
CA PRO A 139 21.17 -9.82 2.32
C PRO A 139 20.11 -9.64 1.23
N SER A 140 20.11 -10.53 0.24
CA SER A 140 19.19 -10.46 -0.90
C SER A 140 18.47 -11.78 -1.13
N LEU A 141 17.17 -11.68 -1.39
CA LEU A 141 16.28 -12.76 -1.81
C LEU A 141 16.65 -13.14 -3.26
N ARG A 142 16.77 -14.43 -3.55
CA ARG A 142 17.16 -14.89 -4.91
C ARG A 142 15.97 -15.31 -5.78
N ASP A 143 14.84 -15.64 -5.14
CA ASP A 143 13.65 -16.14 -5.84
C ASP A 143 12.56 -15.06 -5.84
N PRO A 144 12.04 -14.65 -7.00
CA PRO A 144 10.92 -13.68 -7.09
C PRO A 144 9.70 -14.08 -6.27
N LYS A 145 9.44 -15.36 -6.03
CA LYS A 145 8.34 -15.85 -5.20
C LYS A 145 8.45 -15.46 -3.72
N ASN A 146 9.64 -15.06 -3.29
CA ASN A 146 9.93 -14.63 -1.92
C ASN A 146 9.90 -13.10 -1.75
N ILE A 147 9.81 -12.34 -2.82
CA ILE A 147 9.62 -10.88 -2.75
C ILE A 147 8.35 -10.58 -1.93
N GLY A 148 8.43 -9.60 -1.03
CA GLY A 148 7.33 -9.30 -0.10
C GLY A 148 7.24 -10.20 1.14
N LYS A 149 8.18 -11.15 1.31
CA LYS A 149 8.32 -12.03 2.48
C LYS A 149 9.63 -11.75 3.24
N GLY A 150 10.03 -10.49 3.25
CA GLY A 150 11.35 -10.08 3.74
C GLY A 150 11.64 -10.52 5.17
N VAL A 151 10.66 -10.45 6.07
CA VAL A 151 10.82 -10.85 7.48
C VAL A 151 11.21 -12.31 7.64
N GLN A 152 10.62 -13.22 6.86
CA GLN A 152 10.94 -14.66 6.94
C GLN A 152 12.37 -14.94 6.50
N PHE A 153 12.82 -14.25 5.44
CA PHE A 153 14.19 -14.32 5.01
C PHE A 153 15.15 -13.72 6.05
N LEU A 154 14.80 -12.56 6.60
CA LEU A 154 15.62 -11.87 7.59
C LEU A 154 15.81 -12.69 8.87
N ASN A 155 14.75 -13.33 9.35
CA ASN A 155 14.85 -14.24 10.51
C ASN A 155 15.83 -15.38 10.26
N ARG A 156 15.79 -16.02 9.08
CA ARG A 156 16.76 -17.08 8.70
C ARG A 156 18.17 -16.54 8.57
N PHE A 157 18.32 -15.36 8.00
CA PHE A 157 19.62 -14.71 7.87
C PHE A 157 20.24 -14.39 9.24
N LEU A 158 19.48 -13.75 10.13
CA LEU A 158 19.93 -13.36 11.46
C LEU A 158 20.24 -14.60 12.34
N SER A 159 19.38 -15.60 12.34
CA SER A 159 19.61 -16.84 13.08
C SER A 159 20.84 -17.60 12.57
N SER A 160 21.06 -17.62 11.25
CA SER A 160 22.29 -18.19 10.67
C SER A 160 23.55 -17.43 11.11
N LYS A 161 23.49 -16.12 11.24
CA LYS A 161 24.60 -15.30 11.77
C LYS A 161 24.85 -15.58 13.25
N LEU A 162 23.79 -15.67 14.05
CA LEU A 162 23.87 -16.08 15.48
C LEU A 162 24.56 -17.44 15.62
N PHE A 163 24.26 -18.40 14.74
CA PHE A 163 24.86 -19.73 14.76
C PHE A 163 26.34 -19.75 14.31
N GLN A 164 26.68 -18.92 13.29
CA GLN A 164 28.04 -18.90 12.69
C GLN A 164 29.09 -18.25 13.59
N ASP A 165 28.71 -17.20 14.35
CA ASP A 165 29.58 -16.48 15.27
C ASP A 165 28.86 -16.24 16.61
N PRO A 166 28.72 -17.31 17.45
CA PRO A 166 27.95 -17.25 18.67
C PRO A 166 28.46 -16.18 19.65
N SER A 167 29.77 -16.01 19.77
CA SER A 167 30.36 -15.08 20.74
C SER A 167 30.00 -13.61 20.41
N ARG A 168 30.13 -13.21 19.18
CA ARG A 168 29.75 -11.88 18.70
C ARG A 168 28.26 -11.61 18.85
N TRP A 169 27.44 -12.56 18.45
CA TRP A 169 25.99 -12.39 18.43
C TRP A 169 25.33 -12.52 19.82
N GLN A 170 25.84 -13.38 20.69
CA GLN A 170 25.40 -13.42 22.10
C GLN A 170 25.72 -12.11 22.81
N GLU A 171 26.88 -11.50 22.50
CA GLU A 171 27.22 -10.18 23.04
C GLU A 171 26.31 -9.09 22.46
N ALA A 172 26.00 -9.13 21.16
CA ALA A 172 25.05 -8.21 20.54
C ALA A 172 23.65 -8.35 21.13
N LEU A 173 23.18 -9.58 21.39
CA LEU A 173 21.90 -9.85 22.03
C LEU A 173 21.87 -9.34 23.47
N TYR A 174 22.93 -9.59 24.25
CA TYR A 174 23.07 -9.06 25.60
C TYR A 174 23.01 -7.51 25.60
N ASN A 175 23.78 -6.88 24.73
CA ASN A 175 23.78 -5.42 24.59
C ASN A 175 22.39 -4.90 24.20
N PHE A 176 21.70 -5.56 23.25
CA PHE A 176 20.35 -5.22 22.87
C PHE A 176 19.37 -5.30 24.05
N LEU A 177 19.38 -6.38 24.82
CA LEU A 177 18.52 -6.54 26.00
C LEU A 177 18.79 -5.51 27.10
N SER A 178 20.04 -5.08 27.24
CA SER A 178 20.47 -4.07 28.24
C SER A 178 19.96 -2.67 27.96
N LEU A 179 19.56 -2.36 26.71
CA LEU A 179 19.13 -1.02 26.31
C LEU A 179 17.66 -0.72 26.57
N HIS A 180 16.86 -1.71 26.99
CA HIS A 180 15.42 -1.55 27.10
C HIS A 180 15.04 -0.88 28.43
N HIS A 181 14.73 0.41 28.33
CA HIS A 181 14.26 1.25 29.44
C HIS A 181 13.02 2.04 29.03
N TYR A 182 12.12 2.26 29.98
CA TYR A 182 10.97 3.16 29.81
C TYR A 182 10.88 4.14 30.97
N ASN A 183 11.05 5.44 30.71
CA ASN A 183 11.01 6.51 31.72
C ASN A 183 11.91 6.22 32.94
N GLY A 184 13.10 5.65 32.75
CA GLY A 184 14.04 5.31 33.80
C GLY A 184 13.82 3.94 34.47
N VAL A 185 12.78 3.21 34.08
CA VAL A 185 12.54 1.83 34.51
C VAL A 185 13.25 0.87 33.58
N THR A 186 14.11 0.01 34.08
CA THR A 186 14.74 -1.09 33.35
C THR A 186 13.70 -2.18 33.07
N LEU A 187 13.59 -2.66 31.82
CA LEU A 187 12.50 -3.56 31.43
C LEU A 187 12.89 -5.04 31.36
N LEU A 188 14.14 -5.38 31.08
CA LEU A 188 14.55 -6.76 30.82
C LEU A 188 15.65 -7.25 31.73
N ILE A 189 16.87 -6.74 31.57
CA ILE A 189 18.02 -7.16 32.38
C ILE A 189 18.66 -5.97 33.10
N ASN A 190 19.01 -6.17 34.35
CA ASN A 190 19.64 -5.14 35.17
C ASN A 190 21.18 -5.32 35.26
N GLY A 191 21.87 -4.38 35.95
CA GLY A 191 23.32 -4.35 36.05
C GLY A 191 23.97 -5.51 36.82
N ARG A 192 23.22 -6.48 37.29
CA ARG A 192 23.75 -7.71 37.89
C ARG A 192 24.29 -8.67 36.82
N ILE A 193 23.69 -8.68 35.63
CA ILE A 193 24.17 -9.42 34.44
C ILE A 193 25.15 -8.50 33.72
N LYS A 194 26.41 -8.88 33.57
CA LYS A 194 27.50 -8.04 33.05
C LYS A 194 28.05 -8.49 31.70
N GLY A 195 27.43 -9.44 31.02
CA GLY A 195 27.87 -9.96 29.72
C GLY A 195 27.10 -11.19 29.31
N SER A 196 27.32 -11.60 28.07
CA SER A 196 26.58 -12.69 27.42
C SER A 196 26.72 -14.06 28.14
N GLN A 197 27.94 -14.38 28.63
CA GLN A 197 28.16 -15.64 29.35
C GLN A 197 27.37 -15.67 30.69
N GLN A 198 27.39 -14.56 31.42
CA GLN A 198 26.61 -14.47 32.66
C GLN A 198 25.11 -14.50 32.40
N LEU A 199 24.65 -13.94 31.29
CA LEU A 199 23.27 -14.01 30.86
C LEU A 199 22.81 -15.47 30.71
N SER A 200 23.57 -16.31 30.02
CA SER A 200 23.24 -17.74 29.83
C SER A 200 23.15 -18.48 31.15
N ASP A 201 24.11 -18.23 32.07
CA ASP A 201 24.11 -18.86 33.40
C ASP A 201 22.90 -18.42 34.24
N GLN A 202 22.57 -17.11 34.22
CA GLN A 202 21.45 -16.57 34.99
C GLN A 202 20.08 -17.01 34.44
N VAL A 203 19.93 -17.20 33.11
CA VAL A 203 18.73 -17.75 32.50
C VAL A 203 18.39 -19.13 33.07
N LYS A 204 19.39 -20.01 33.19
CA LYS A 204 19.19 -21.36 33.76
C LYS A 204 18.81 -21.33 35.21
N LEU A 205 19.41 -20.42 35.99
CA LEU A 205 19.03 -20.23 37.40
C LEU A 205 17.60 -19.66 37.54
N ALA A 206 17.24 -18.70 36.69
CA ALA A 206 15.91 -18.11 36.67
C ALA A 206 14.84 -19.14 36.28
N LEU A 207 15.10 -20.00 35.28
CA LEU A 207 14.23 -21.11 34.93
C LEU A 207 13.98 -22.05 36.10
N SER A 208 15.07 -22.47 36.80
CA SER A 208 14.95 -23.32 37.98
C SER A 208 14.13 -22.65 39.10
N ARG A 209 14.26 -21.33 39.26
CA ARG A 209 13.50 -20.58 40.27
C ARG A 209 12.03 -20.46 39.92
N VAL A 210 11.71 -20.14 38.62
CA VAL A 210 10.34 -20.01 38.16
C VAL A 210 9.58 -21.34 38.21
N ASP A 211 10.25 -22.47 38.02
CA ASP A 211 9.66 -23.82 38.14
C ASP A 211 9.12 -24.16 39.54
N GLU A 212 9.55 -23.44 40.58
CA GLU A 212 9.02 -23.62 41.94
C GLU A 212 7.59 -23.05 42.09
N PHE A 213 7.10 -22.24 41.12
CA PHE A 213 5.81 -21.57 41.18
C PHE A 213 4.79 -22.19 40.22
N PRO A 214 3.51 -22.28 40.63
CA PRO A 214 2.43 -22.62 39.68
C PRO A 214 2.42 -21.67 38.48
N PRO A 215 2.13 -22.14 37.24
CA PRO A 215 2.17 -21.30 36.04
C PRO A 215 1.30 -20.03 36.09
N ALA A 216 0.21 -20.05 36.84
CA ALA A 216 -0.71 -18.90 36.99
C ALA A 216 -0.25 -17.87 38.06
N THR A 217 0.84 -18.12 38.77
CA THR A 217 1.34 -17.22 39.84
C THR A 217 1.74 -15.87 39.23
N PRO A 218 1.17 -14.73 39.70
CA PRO A 218 1.54 -13.41 39.23
C PRO A 218 3.01 -13.09 39.44
N TYR A 219 3.62 -12.31 38.55
CA TYR A 219 5.02 -11.87 38.63
C TYR A 219 5.34 -11.17 39.97
N ASP A 220 4.43 -10.33 40.48
CA ASP A 220 4.63 -9.57 41.71
C ASP A 220 4.90 -10.45 42.95
N ASP A 221 4.44 -11.70 42.95
CA ASP A 221 4.61 -12.62 44.12
C ASP A 221 6.05 -13.13 44.27
N PHE A 222 6.84 -13.12 43.16
CA PHE A 222 8.23 -13.62 43.17
C PHE A 222 9.21 -12.69 42.44
N ARG A 223 8.84 -11.44 42.17
CA ARG A 223 9.63 -10.47 41.39
C ARG A 223 11.03 -10.26 41.99
N TYR A 224 11.18 -10.20 43.31
CA TYR A 224 12.46 -9.96 43.95
C TYR A 224 13.45 -11.10 43.70
N ASP A 225 12.98 -12.33 43.63
CA ASP A 225 13.82 -13.49 43.32
C ASP A 225 14.42 -13.38 41.91
N LEU A 226 13.63 -12.95 40.93
CA LEU A 226 14.10 -12.74 39.56
C LEU A 226 15.00 -11.51 39.46
N GLN A 227 14.67 -10.40 40.11
CA GLN A 227 15.49 -9.18 40.09
C GLN A 227 16.88 -9.43 40.73
N GLU A 228 16.98 -10.31 41.75
CA GLU A 228 18.26 -10.74 42.32
C GLU A 228 19.09 -11.55 41.32
N LEU A 229 18.47 -12.30 40.43
CA LEU A 229 19.12 -12.99 39.31
C LEU A 229 19.42 -12.10 38.13
N GLY A 230 18.92 -10.86 38.12
CA GLY A 230 19.19 -9.88 37.09
C GLY A 230 18.06 -9.67 36.09
N PHE A 231 16.85 -10.26 36.28
CA PHE A 231 15.71 -10.16 35.38
C PHE A 231 14.65 -9.20 35.93
N GLU A 232 14.32 -8.20 35.12
CA GLU A 232 13.33 -7.16 35.41
C GLU A 232 11.92 -7.56 34.90
N PRO A 233 10.85 -6.74 35.10
CA PRO A 233 9.46 -7.19 34.86
C PRO A 233 9.07 -7.59 33.44
N GLY A 234 9.74 -7.16 32.40
CA GLY A 234 9.30 -7.29 30.99
C GLY A 234 9.24 -8.71 30.39
N TRP A 235 9.48 -9.76 31.16
CA TRP A 235 9.49 -11.15 30.67
C TRP A 235 8.12 -11.82 30.64
N GLY A 236 7.17 -11.32 31.40
CA GLY A 236 5.82 -11.85 31.46
C GLY A 236 5.05 -11.47 32.70
N ASN A 237 3.73 -11.55 32.66
CA ASN A 237 2.86 -11.24 33.80
C ASN A 237 2.62 -12.42 34.75
N THR A 238 2.99 -13.65 34.39
CA THR A 238 2.82 -14.85 35.17
C THR A 238 4.06 -15.75 35.08
N ALA A 239 4.25 -16.63 36.07
CA ALA A 239 5.35 -17.60 36.11
C ALA A 239 5.41 -18.45 34.84
N GLY A 240 4.27 -18.94 34.33
CA GLY A 240 4.22 -19.72 33.10
C GLY A 240 4.71 -18.94 31.87
N ARG A 241 4.29 -17.65 31.70
CA ARG A 241 4.72 -16.84 30.59
C ARG A 241 6.19 -16.44 30.68
N ILE A 242 6.68 -16.15 31.88
CA ILE A 242 8.11 -15.86 32.13
C ILE A 242 8.95 -17.09 31.79
N LYS A 243 8.53 -18.27 32.26
CA LYS A 243 9.19 -19.54 31.92
C LYS A 243 9.32 -19.74 30.43
N GLU A 244 8.21 -19.64 29.69
CA GLU A 244 8.21 -19.75 28.23
C GLU A 244 9.16 -18.73 27.55
N SER A 245 9.20 -17.49 28.04
CA SER A 245 10.08 -16.45 27.50
C SER A 245 11.56 -16.74 27.77
N LEU A 246 11.88 -17.25 28.94
CA LEU A 246 13.26 -17.64 29.32
C LEU A 246 13.69 -18.93 28.62
N GLU A 247 12.78 -19.90 28.40
CA GLU A 247 13.06 -21.13 27.65
C GLU A 247 13.40 -20.79 26.17
N ILE A 248 12.64 -19.88 25.53
CA ILE A 248 12.94 -19.41 24.19
C ILE A 248 14.28 -18.68 24.14
N LEU A 249 14.62 -17.87 25.17
CA LEU A 249 15.93 -17.22 25.26
C LEU A 249 17.06 -18.22 25.42
N ASP A 250 16.89 -19.23 26.28
CA ASP A 250 17.91 -20.29 26.51
C ASP A 250 18.14 -21.08 25.20
N GLU A 251 17.07 -21.45 24.48
CA GLU A 251 17.17 -22.08 23.18
C GLU A 251 17.90 -21.17 22.17
N LEU A 252 17.57 -19.88 22.13
CA LEU A 252 18.21 -18.92 21.21
C LEU A 252 19.71 -18.74 21.52
N LEU A 253 20.11 -18.78 22.77
CA LEU A 253 21.51 -18.67 23.21
C LEU A 253 22.31 -19.95 22.90
N ASP A 254 21.67 -21.12 22.97
CA ASP A 254 22.31 -22.43 22.79
C ASP A 254 22.27 -22.88 21.31
N SER A 255 21.10 -22.80 20.67
CA SER A 255 20.85 -23.34 19.30
C SER A 255 19.91 -22.43 18.49
N PRO A 256 20.37 -21.25 18.08
CA PRO A 256 19.53 -20.25 17.40
C PRO A 256 18.97 -20.77 16.07
N ASN A 257 17.65 -20.58 15.88
CA ASN A 257 16.94 -20.85 14.64
C ASN A 257 15.94 -19.72 14.35
N ASP A 258 15.33 -19.73 13.16
CA ASP A 258 14.44 -18.65 12.73
C ASP A 258 13.13 -18.58 13.53
N GLU A 259 12.62 -19.72 13.99
CA GLU A 259 11.41 -19.79 14.79
C GLU A 259 11.64 -19.26 16.22
N SER A 260 12.75 -19.68 16.89
CA SER A 260 13.09 -19.21 18.23
C SER A 260 13.45 -17.71 18.24
N LEU A 261 14.12 -17.21 17.19
CA LEU A 261 14.42 -15.78 17.07
C LEU A 261 13.13 -14.94 16.92
N GLU A 262 12.22 -15.36 16.03
CA GLU A 262 10.94 -14.68 15.84
C GLU A 262 10.07 -14.72 17.09
N ALA A 263 9.96 -15.89 17.72
CA ALA A 263 9.21 -16.07 18.95
C ALA A 263 9.77 -15.23 20.10
N PHE A 264 11.08 -15.15 20.22
CA PHE A 264 11.74 -14.32 21.22
C PHE A 264 11.49 -12.83 20.99
N LEU A 265 11.85 -12.32 19.81
CA LEU A 265 11.71 -10.89 19.49
C LEU A 265 10.25 -10.43 19.57
N SER A 266 9.28 -11.29 19.23
CA SER A 266 7.85 -10.96 19.36
C SER A 266 7.42 -10.69 20.81
N ARG A 267 8.16 -11.19 21.81
CA ARG A 267 7.88 -11.01 23.23
C ARG A 267 8.64 -9.86 23.88
N VAL A 268 9.70 -9.36 23.23
CA VAL A 268 10.51 -8.25 23.77
C VAL A 268 9.69 -6.96 23.84
N PRO A 269 9.52 -6.35 25.03
CA PRO A 269 8.79 -5.10 25.20
C PRO A 269 9.68 -3.91 24.81
N MET A 270 9.68 -3.54 23.55
CA MET A 270 10.54 -2.50 23.00
C MET A 270 9.81 -1.40 22.21
N ILE A 271 8.53 -1.57 21.99
CA ILE A 271 7.71 -0.61 21.20
C ILE A 271 6.55 -0.15 22.09
N PHE A 272 6.54 1.13 22.43
CA PHE A 272 5.51 1.78 23.25
C PHE A 272 5.01 3.08 22.62
N ARG A 273 5.88 3.76 21.87
CA ARG A 273 5.69 5.10 21.30
C ARG A 273 5.82 5.04 19.78
N ILE A 274 4.71 5.23 19.07
CA ILE A 274 4.68 5.13 17.61
C ILE A 274 4.26 6.46 17.02
N VAL A 275 4.94 6.88 15.95
CA VAL A 275 4.54 8.01 15.11
C VAL A 275 4.09 7.48 13.76
N LEU A 276 2.87 7.84 13.36
CA LEU A 276 2.32 7.64 12.01
C LEU A 276 2.34 8.99 11.29
N VAL A 277 3.18 9.14 10.27
CA VAL A 277 3.34 10.43 9.57
C VAL A 277 2.42 10.50 8.37
N SER A 278 1.57 11.55 8.30
CA SER A 278 0.63 11.78 7.20
C SER A 278 0.44 13.30 7.04
N VAL A 279 1.20 13.93 6.14
CA VAL A 279 1.36 15.39 6.10
C VAL A 279 0.35 16.08 5.19
N HIS A 280 0.19 15.60 3.94
CA HIS A 280 -0.67 16.24 2.95
C HIS A 280 -2.17 16.07 3.24
N GLY A 281 -2.98 16.90 2.60
CA GLY A 281 -4.44 16.83 2.66
C GLY A 281 -5.03 17.37 3.95
N TRP A 282 -6.32 17.12 4.11
CA TRP A 282 -7.08 17.45 5.32
C TRP A 282 -7.09 16.24 6.24
N PHE A 283 -6.25 16.20 7.25
CA PHE A 283 -6.18 15.06 8.15
C PHE A 283 -6.99 15.30 9.42
N GLY A 284 -8.07 14.55 9.59
CA GLY A 284 -8.97 14.64 10.75
C GLY A 284 -10.00 13.51 10.77
N GLN A 285 -10.87 13.53 11.78
CA GLN A 285 -11.87 12.48 11.98
C GLN A 285 -13.23 12.83 11.39
N GLU A 286 -13.56 14.13 11.33
CA GLU A 286 -14.85 14.63 10.89
C GLU A 286 -14.70 15.72 9.83
N GLY A 287 -15.60 15.75 8.85
CA GLY A 287 -15.69 16.82 7.85
C GLY A 287 -14.55 16.89 6.83
N VAL A 288 -13.65 15.90 6.80
CA VAL A 288 -12.46 15.89 5.93
C VAL A 288 -12.59 15.01 4.70
N LEU A 289 -13.30 13.90 4.79
CA LEU A 289 -13.44 12.95 3.67
C LEU A 289 -14.16 13.59 2.48
N GLY A 290 -13.62 13.37 1.29
CA GLY A 290 -14.11 13.95 0.05
C GLY A 290 -13.59 15.37 -0.23
N ARG A 291 -12.71 15.92 0.61
CA ARG A 291 -11.95 17.13 0.30
C ARG A 291 -10.73 16.81 -0.57
N PRO A 292 -10.14 17.79 -1.26
CA PRO A 292 -8.94 17.58 -2.07
C PRO A 292 -7.84 16.88 -1.29
N ASP A 293 -7.13 15.98 -1.95
CA ASP A 293 -6.04 15.15 -1.41
C ASP A 293 -6.41 14.36 -0.14
N THR A 294 -7.70 14.08 0.08
CA THR A 294 -8.19 13.42 1.28
C THR A 294 -9.06 12.22 0.92
N GLY A 295 -8.60 11.03 1.26
CA GLY A 295 -9.26 9.79 0.85
C GLY A 295 -9.06 8.65 1.83
N GLY A 296 -8.99 7.43 1.32
CA GLY A 296 -8.87 6.19 2.09
C GLY A 296 -7.67 6.13 3.03
N GLN A 297 -6.60 6.87 2.74
CA GLN A 297 -5.43 6.98 3.62
C GLN A 297 -5.79 7.49 5.02
N VAL A 298 -6.64 8.51 5.13
CA VAL A 298 -7.02 9.06 6.44
C VAL A 298 -7.72 7.99 7.27
N VAL A 299 -8.63 7.24 6.65
CA VAL A 299 -9.33 6.12 7.30
C VAL A 299 -8.34 5.04 7.70
N TYR A 300 -7.44 4.67 6.80
CA TYR A 300 -6.40 3.66 7.05
C TYR A 300 -5.55 4.04 8.27
N VAL A 301 -5.00 5.25 8.31
CA VAL A 301 -4.09 5.68 9.38
C VAL A 301 -4.83 5.81 10.73
N LEU A 302 -6.07 6.29 10.73
CA LEU A 302 -6.90 6.35 11.94
C LEU A 302 -7.23 4.97 12.50
N ASP A 303 -7.63 4.02 11.66
CA ASP A 303 -7.97 2.66 12.10
C ASP A 303 -6.70 1.91 12.53
N GLN A 304 -5.57 2.13 11.84
CA GLN A 304 -4.26 1.61 12.25
C GLN A 304 -3.86 2.13 13.64
N ALA A 305 -4.03 3.43 13.90
CA ALA A 305 -3.70 4.02 15.19
C ALA A 305 -4.54 3.43 16.34
N ARG A 306 -5.85 3.25 16.12
CA ARG A 306 -6.76 2.61 17.10
C ARG A 306 -6.34 1.18 17.41
N SER A 307 -6.04 0.43 16.39
CA SER A 307 -5.66 -0.98 16.54
C SER A 307 -4.26 -1.14 17.14
N LEU A 308 -3.31 -0.25 16.82
CA LEU A 308 -1.98 -0.25 17.41
C LEU A 308 -2.03 0.03 18.90
N GLU A 309 -2.78 1.05 19.33
CA GLU A 309 -2.93 1.34 20.75
C GLU A 309 -3.46 0.12 21.50
N LYS A 310 -4.54 -0.49 21.00
CA LYS A 310 -5.14 -1.67 21.62
C LYS A 310 -4.17 -2.86 21.71
N GLN A 311 -3.42 -3.14 20.64
CA GLN A 311 -2.46 -4.22 20.61
C GLN A 311 -1.29 -3.95 21.57
N LEU A 312 -0.79 -2.70 21.64
CA LEU A 312 0.25 -2.32 22.57
C LEU A 312 -0.21 -2.44 24.04
N GLU A 313 -1.47 -2.10 24.36
CA GLU A 313 -2.03 -2.34 25.70
C GLU A 313 -2.04 -3.83 26.06
N GLU A 314 -2.43 -4.71 25.10
CA GLU A 314 -2.39 -6.16 25.29
C GLU A 314 -0.95 -6.66 25.51
N ASP A 315 0.01 -6.18 24.71
CA ASP A 315 1.43 -6.55 24.78
C ASP A 315 2.06 -6.10 26.13
N ILE A 316 1.80 -4.88 26.57
CA ILE A 316 2.26 -4.34 27.88
C ILE A 316 1.74 -5.19 29.02
N LYS A 317 0.46 -5.53 29.02
CA LYS A 317 -0.15 -6.38 30.03
C LYS A 317 0.46 -7.79 30.04
N LEU A 318 0.65 -8.37 28.85
CA LEU A 318 1.27 -9.70 28.73
C LEU A 318 2.75 -9.71 29.16
N ALA A 319 3.45 -8.60 28.98
CA ALA A 319 4.83 -8.44 29.46
C ALA A 319 4.92 -8.18 30.97
N GLY A 320 3.81 -8.00 31.70
CA GLY A 320 3.81 -7.72 33.15
C GLY A 320 4.22 -6.28 33.48
N LEU A 321 4.02 -5.34 32.55
CA LEU A 321 4.45 -3.94 32.68
C LEU A 321 3.32 -2.97 33.04
N ASP A 322 2.08 -3.43 33.12
CA ASP A 322 0.90 -2.61 33.41
C ASP A 322 0.92 -1.98 34.83
N GLY A 323 1.61 -2.59 35.76
CA GLY A 323 1.84 -2.05 37.11
C GLY A 323 2.98 -1.03 37.25
N PHE A 324 3.75 -0.78 36.18
CA PHE A 324 4.99 0.02 36.20
C PHE A 324 4.87 1.38 35.50
N ASN A 325 3.66 1.90 35.32
CA ASN A 325 3.37 3.16 34.58
C ASN A 325 3.92 3.16 33.13
N VAL A 326 3.96 1.98 32.51
CA VAL A 326 4.26 1.83 31.09
C VAL A 326 2.95 1.95 30.32
N GLU A 327 2.82 2.98 29.51
CA GLU A 327 1.62 3.24 28.72
C GLU A 327 1.98 3.38 27.25
N PRO A 328 1.17 2.82 26.35
CA PRO A 328 1.36 3.03 24.93
C PRO A 328 0.96 4.46 24.56
N LYS A 329 1.63 5.04 23.58
CA LYS A 329 1.21 6.31 22.97
C LYS A 329 1.40 6.28 21.46
N VAL A 330 0.33 6.50 20.73
CA VAL A 330 0.34 6.58 19.26
C VAL A 330 0.05 8.01 18.83
N ILE A 331 0.96 8.61 18.07
CA ILE A 331 0.78 9.95 17.54
C ILE A 331 0.68 9.88 16.02
N ILE A 332 -0.41 10.38 15.49
CA ILE A 332 -0.54 10.68 14.07
C ILE A 332 -0.02 12.11 13.86
N LEU A 333 1.11 12.23 13.18
CA LEU A 333 1.73 13.51 12.88
C LEU A 333 1.19 14.04 11.55
N SER A 334 0.55 15.18 11.55
CA SER A 334 -0.04 15.81 10.37
C SER A 334 0.19 17.32 10.34
N ARG A 335 -0.21 17.94 9.24
CA ARG A 335 -0.12 19.38 9.08
C ARG A 335 -1.25 20.11 9.79
N LEU A 336 -0.92 21.21 10.49
CA LEU A 336 -1.89 22.18 10.99
C LEU A 336 -2.25 23.17 9.88
N ILE A 337 -3.55 23.33 9.62
CA ILE A 337 -4.08 24.27 8.62
C ILE A 337 -4.87 25.34 9.36
N PRO A 338 -4.33 26.58 9.49
CA PRO A 338 -4.99 27.65 10.24
C PRO A 338 -6.41 27.95 9.75
N ASN A 339 -6.61 28.07 8.43
CA ASN A 339 -7.91 28.26 7.81
C ASN A 339 -8.58 26.90 7.57
N SER A 340 -9.17 26.34 8.62
CA SER A 340 -9.64 24.95 8.66
C SER A 340 -10.95 24.68 7.91
N GLU A 341 -11.61 25.70 7.38
CA GLU A 341 -12.87 25.58 6.60
C GLU A 341 -13.95 24.72 7.28
N GLY A 342 -14.07 24.84 8.60
CA GLY A 342 -15.06 24.12 9.40
C GLY A 342 -14.62 22.71 9.84
N THR A 343 -13.38 22.31 9.54
CA THR A 343 -12.76 21.09 10.11
C THR A 343 -12.00 21.42 11.39
N ARG A 344 -11.50 20.37 12.08
CA ARG A 344 -10.62 20.53 13.25
C ARG A 344 -9.13 20.60 12.89
N CYS A 345 -8.78 20.80 11.62
CA CYS A 345 -7.39 20.81 11.15
C CYS A 345 -6.55 22.00 11.68
N ASN A 346 -7.17 22.99 12.33
CA ASN A 346 -6.52 24.10 13.05
C ASN A 346 -6.24 23.81 14.54
N GLU A 347 -6.68 22.68 15.07
CA GLU A 347 -6.37 22.26 16.43
C GLU A 347 -5.02 21.56 16.47
N ARG A 348 -4.12 21.99 17.36
CA ARG A 348 -2.79 21.41 17.51
C ARG A 348 -2.84 19.92 17.89
N LEU A 349 -3.71 19.57 18.84
CA LEU A 349 -3.81 18.23 19.39
C LEU A 349 -5.27 17.79 19.44
N GLU A 350 -5.58 16.66 18.80
CA GLU A 350 -6.92 16.10 18.78
C GLU A 350 -6.84 14.62 19.18
N LYS A 351 -7.66 14.23 20.16
CA LYS A 351 -7.71 12.81 20.57
C LYS A 351 -8.40 11.96 19.53
N VAL A 352 -7.82 10.80 19.20
CA VAL A 352 -8.47 9.84 18.29
C VAL A 352 -9.66 9.21 18.99
N HIS A 353 -10.82 9.23 18.34
CA HIS A 353 -12.04 8.67 18.91
C HIS A 353 -11.92 7.17 19.16
N GLY A 354 -12.42 6.72 20.31
CA GLY A 354 -12.37 5.31 20.71
C GLY A 354 -11.03 4.85 21.25
N THR A 355 -10.09 5.75 21.56
CA THR A 355 -8.78 5.46 22.12
C THR A 355 -8.56 6.11 23.47
N LYS A 356 -7.58 5.62 24.23
CA LYS A 356 -7.15 6.21 25.50
C LYS A 356 -6.00 7.20 25.28
N ASN A 357 -4.99 6.81 24.48
CA ASN A 357 -3.74 7.55 24.32
C ASN A 357 -3.23 7.60 22.87
N ALA A 358 -4.16 7.58 21.89
CA ALA A 358 -3.84 7.90 20.50
C ALA A 358 -4.31 9.33 20.17
N TRP A 359 -3.46 10.09 19.47
CA TRP A 359 -3.63 11.52 19.22
C TRP A 359 -3.24 11.90 17.81
N ILE A 360 -3.94 12.89 17.25
CA ILE A 360 -3.50 13.61 16.04
C ILE A 360 -2.77 14.86 16.53
N LEU A 361 -1.47 14.91 16.25
CA LEU A 361 -0.63 16.08 16.52
C LEU A 361 -0.42 16.82 15.21
N ARG A 362 -0.84 18.09 15.16
CA ARG A 362 -0.68 18.92 13.98
C ARG A 362 0.37 19.99 14.20
N VAL A 363 1.29 20.08 13.24
CA VAL A 363 2.39 21.05 13.23
C VAL A 363 2.19 21.98 12.03
N PRO A 364 2.25 23.31 12.19
CA PRO A 364 2.09 24.24 11.07
C PRO A 364 3.32 24.23 10.17
N PHE A 365 3.13 24.50 8.88
CA PHE A 365 4.22 24.94 8.03
C PHE A 365 4.71 26.32 8.47
N ARG A 366 6.01 26.58 8.40
CA ARG A 366 6.55 27.91 8.69
C ARG A 366 5.96 28.93 7.73
N LYS A 367 5.63 30.09 8.25
CA LYS A 367 4.96 31.17 7.50
C LYS A 367 5.93 31.89 6.56
N PHE A 368 6.31 31.27 5.45
CA PHE A 368 7.04 31.92 4.38
C PHE A 368 6.13 32.83 3.55
N ASN A 369 4.92 32.34 3.22
CA ASN A 369 3.84 33.10 2.61
C ASN A 369 2.52 32.69 3.28
N PRO A 370 1.96 33.53 4.19
CA PRO A 370 0.74 33.22 4.93
C PRO A 370 -0.47 32.96 4.01
N ASN A 371 -0.54 33.59 2.84
CA ASN A 371 -1.63 33.39 1.90
C ASN A 371 -1.67 31.92 1.40
N LEU A 372 -0.55 31.23 1.39
CA LEU A 372 -0.46 29.82 1.07
C LEU A 372 -0.45 28.95 2.33
N THR A 373 0.43 29.25 3.30
CA THR A 373 0.66 28.36 4.45
C THR A 373 -0.48 28.33 5.46
N ASP A 374 -1.33 29.36 5.50
CA ASP A 374 -2.52 29.36 6.35
C ASP A 374 -3.71 28.61 5.71
N ASN A 375 -3.64 28.25 4.42
CA ASN A 375 -4.64 27.54 3.66
C ASN A 375 -4.20 26.11 3.33
N TRP A 376 -5.12 25.33 2.76
CA TRP A 376 -4.75 24.05 2.16
C TRP A 376 -3.76 24.25 0.99
N ILE A 377 -2.78 23.38 0.88
CA ILE A 377 -1.80 23.34 -0.20
C ILE A 377 -1.86 21.95 -0.83
N SER A 378 -1.89 21.87 -2.14
CA SER A 378 -1.86 20.61 -2.87
C SER A 378 -0.64 19.76 -2.48
N ARG A 379 -0.83 18.43 -2.44
CA ARG A 379 0.27 17.47 -2.19
C ARG A 379 1.43 17.60 -3.18
N PHE A 380 1.19 18.16 -4.35
CA PHE A 380 2.23 18.42 -5.34
C PHE A 380 3.07 19.67 -5.04
N GLU A 381 2.59 20.55 -4.19
CA GLU A 381 3.23 21.84 -3.86
C GLU A 381 3.79 21.91 -2.43
N ILE A 382 3.67 20.86 -1.61
CA ILE A 382 4.11 20.89 -0.19
C ILE A 382 5.61 20.70 0.00
N TRP A 383 6.33 20.24 -1.01
CA TRP A 383 7.75 19.83 -0.96
C TRP A 383 8.68 20.84 -0.29
N PRO A 384 8.56 22.16 -0.53
CA PRO A 384 9.46 23.18 0.06
C PRO A 384 9.40 23.27 1.58
N TYR A 385 8.29 22.81 2.18
CA TYR A 385 8.04 22.99 3.60
C TYR A 385 8.48 21.81 4.45
N LEU A 386 8.72 20.62 3.85
CA LEU A 386 8.85 19.35 4.57
C LEU A 386 10.11 19.28 5.44
N GLU A 387 11.26 19.87 5.02
CA GLU A 387 12.47 19.89 5.84
C GLU A 387 12.25 20.69 7.15
N THR A 388 11.71 21.89 7.04
CA THR A 388 11.47 22.73 8.22
C THR A 388 10.34 22.18 9.08
N TYR A 389 9.36 21.54 8.46
CA TYR A 389 8.28 20.83 9.14
C TYR A 389 8.83 19.71 10.02
N ALA A 390 9.73 18.88 9.49
CA ALA A 390 10.35 17.79 10.24
C ALA A 390 11.12 18.31 11.48
N ILE A 391 11.85 19.46 11.34
CA ILE A 391 12.56 20.09 12.46
C ILE A 391 11.59 20.56 13.56
N ASP A 392 10.46 21.13 13.17
CA ASP A 392 9.49 21.63 14.15
C ASP A 392 8.67 20.48 14.74
N ALA A 393 8.37 19.45 13.93
CA ALA A 393 7.71 18.24 14.39
C ALA A 393 8.55 17.45 15.41
N GLU A 394 9.87 17.37 15.25
CA GLU A 394 10.78 16.76 16.23
C GLU A 394 10.59 17.36 17.64
N LYS A 395 10.52 18.69 17.73
CA LYS A 395 10.35 19.39 19.03
C LYS A 395 9.00 19.08 19.66
N GLU A 396 7.94 19.06 18.83
CA GLU A 396 6.60 18.77 19.30
C GLU A 396 6.45 17.30 19.71
N LEU A 397 7.03 16.37 18.96
CA LEU A 397 7.06 14.94 19.30
C LEU A 397 7.82 14.71 20.62
N TYR A 398 8.99 15.35 20.79
CA TYR A 398 9.74 15.25 22.04
C TYR A 398 8.93 15.74 23.25
N ARG A 399 8.18 16.83 23.07
CA ARG A 399 7.29 17.37 24.11
C ARG A 399 6.17 16.41 24.46
N GLU A 400 5.55 15.80 23.45
CA GLU A 400 4.41 14.89 23.64
C GLU A 400 4.83 13.54 24.23
N PHE A 401 5.97 12.99 23.81
CA PHE A 401 6.47 11.71 24.32
C PHE A 401 7.32 11.83 25.60
N GLN A 402 7.77 13.05 25.93
CA GLN A 402 8.81 13.27 26.93
C GLN A 402 10.07 12.42 26.68
N GLY A 403 10.41 12.25 25.40
CA GLY A 403 11.46 11.42 24.86
C GLY A 403 11.31 11.20 23.37
N THR A 404 11.95 10.17 22.85
CA THR A 404 11.88 9.79 21.43
C THR A 404 10.80 8.71 21.19
N PRO A 405 10.23 8.61 20.00
CA PRO A 405 9.43 7.46 19.61
C PRO A 405 10.32 6.21 19.43
N ASP A 406 9.69 5.03 19.45
CA ASP A 406 10.35 3.74 19.21
C ASP A 406 10.24 3.30 17.76
N LEU A 407 9.22 3.81 17.05
CA LEU A 407 8.95 3.52 15.64
C LEU A 407 8.35 4.74 14.94
N ILE A 408 8.80 5.01 13.71
CA ILE A 408 8.22 6.00 12.81
C ILE A 408 7.72 5.29 11.56
N VAL A 409 6.45 5.45 11.23
CA VAL A 409 5.82 4.92 10.01
C VAL A 409 5.43 6.09 9.12
N GLY A 410 6.09 6.23 7.98
CA GLY A 410 5.72 7.21 6.96
C GLY A 410 4.58 6.69 6.08
N ASN A 411 3.71 7.60 5.68
CA ASN A 411 2.60 7.31 4.78
C ASN A 411 2.65 8.26 3.57
N TYR A 412 2.60 7.73 2.37
CA TYR A 412 2.82 8.44 1.10
C TYR A 412 4.24 9.02 0.95
N SER A 413 4.54 9.52 -0.23
CA SER A 413 5.86 10.07 -0.58
C SER A 413 6.32 11.18 0.37
N ASP A 414 5.45 12.12 0.69
CA ASP A 414 5.72 13.23 1.60
C ASP A 414 5.88 12.79 3.06
N GLY A 415 4.99 11.92 3.55
CA GLY A 415 5.09 11.36 4.89
C GLY A 415 6.31 10.44 5.03
N ASN A 416 6.68 9.70 3.99
CA ASN A 416 7.86 8.85 3.96
C ASN A 416 9.16 9.68 4.00
N LEU A 417 9.20 10.81 3.29
CA LEU A 417 10.35 11.74 3.35
C LEU A 417 10.48 12.37 4.75
N VAL A 418 9.37 12.82 5.34
CA VAL A 418 9.39 13.36 6.71
C VAL A 418 9.80 12.30 7.72
N ALA A 419 9.35 11.04 7.54
CA ALA A 419 9.77 9.93 8.37
C ALA A 419 11.29 9.69 8.26
N PHE A 420 11.88 9.77 7.06
CA PHE A 420 13.34 9.72 6.87
C PHE A 420 14.05 10.83 7.65
N LEU A 421 13.61 12.07 7.50
CA LEU A 421 14.23 13.22 8.17
C LEU A 421 14.16 13.09 9.70
N LEU A 422 13.03 12.64 10.24
CA LEU A 422 12.85 12.39 11.68
C LEU A 422 13.65 11.18 12.17
N SER A 423 13.64 10.08 11.43
CA SER A 423 14.38 8.86 11.75
C SER A 423 15.89 9.13 11.87
N ARG A 424 16.47 9.87 10.94
CA ARG A 424 17.91 10.26 11.00
C ARG A 424 18.22 11.14 12.19
N ARG A 425 17.36 12.12 12.51
CA ARG A 425 17.56 13.05 13.62
C ARG A 425 17.38 12.39 14.99
N LEU A 426 16.41 11.49 15.10
CA LEU A 426 16.04 10.81 16.37
C LEU A 426 16.70 9.45 16.54
N ASN A 427 17.37 8.92 15.50
CA ASN A 427 17.96 7.59 15.46
C ASN A 427 16.93 6.49 15.78
N VAL A 428 15.80 6.51 15.08
CA VAL A 428 14.64 5.63 15.27
C VAL A 428 14.40 4.81 14.01
N THR A 429 13.94 3.58 14.15
CA THR A 429 13.57 2.70 13.04
C THR A 429 12.44 3.31 12.21
N GLN A 430 12.63 3.32 10.88
CA GLN A 430 11.69 3.87 9.92
C GLN A 430 11.02 2.75 9.11
N PHE A 431 9.69 2.83 9.04
CA PHE A 431 8.86 2.05 8.12
C PHE A 431 8.20 2.95 7.09
N ASN A 432 8.07 2.46 5.86
CA ASN A 432 7.39 3.17 4.79
C ASN A 432 6.16 2.42 4.31
N VAL A 433 5.07 3.17 4.10
CA VAL A 433 3.86 2.73 3.41
C VAL A 433 3.61 3.70 2.26
N ALA A 434 3.65 3.23 1.01
CA ALA A 434 3.47 4.11 -0.14
C ALA A 434 1.99 4.47 -0.39
N HIS A 435 1.06 3.58 -0.07
CA HIS A 435 -0.36 3.60 -0.45
C HIS A 435 -0.57 3.62 -1.97
N ALA A 436 0.13 4.50 -2.68
CA ALA A 436 0.23 4.54 -4.13
C ALA A 436 1.44 5.39 -4.51
N LEU A 437 2.27 4.86 -5.40
CA LEU A 437 3.36 5.61 -6.02
C LEU A 437 2.85 6.26 -7.32
N GLU A 438 3.07 7.55 -7.46
CA GLU A 438 2.51 8.31 -8.58
C GLU A 438 3.10 7.87 -9.93
N LYS A 439 4.40 7.59 -9.98
CA LYS A 439 5.13 7.29 -11.22
C LYS A 439 4.45 6.22 -12.09
N SER A 440 3.98 5.13 -11.50
CA SER A 440 3.33 4.04 -12.24
C SER A 440 1.93 4.40 -12.76
N LYS A 441 1.19 5.28 -12.07
CA LYS A 441 -0.17 5.68 -12.48
C LYS A 441 -0.17 6.34 -13.86
N TYR A 442 0.80 7.18 -14.14
CA TYR A 442 0.87 7.93 -15.40
C TYR A 442 1.34 7.05 -16.56
N LEU A 443 2.24 6.10 -16.32
CA LEU A 443 2.65 5.11 -17.31
C LEU A 443 1.49 4.25 -17.80
N PHE A 444 0.57 3.85 -16.89
CA PHE A 444 -0.59 3.04 -17.26
C PHE A 444 -1.76 3.82 -17.86
N SER A 445 -1.81 5.14 -17.66
CA SER A 445 -2.87 5.99 -18.21
C SER A 445 -2.53 6.65 -19.54
N ASN A 446 -1.46 6.26 -20.21
CA ASN A 446 -0.92 6.89 -21.42
C ASN A 446 -0.59 8.39 -21.24
N LEU A 447 -0.43 8.84 -20.00
CA LEU A 447 0.02 10.18 -19.66
C LEU A 447 1.51 10.13 -19.37
N TYR A 448 2.28 10.92 -20.11
CA TYR A 448 3.70 11.02 -19.85
C TYR A 448 3.92 12.02 -18.70
N TRP A 449 4.56 11.59 -17.63
CA TRP A 449 4.71 12.39 -16.40
C TRP A 449 5.47 13.71 -16.64
N GLN A 450 6.37 13.75 -17.61
CA GLN A 450 7.14 14.94 -17.94
C GLN A 450 6.27 16.12 -18.39
N ASP A 451 5.21 15.84 -19.15
CA ASP A 451 4.26 16.86 -19.60
C ASP A 451 3.51 17.52 -18.43
N LEU A 452 3.48 16.82 -17.30
CA LEU A 452 2.82 17.25 -16.07
C LEU A 452 3.77 17.88 -15.06
N GLU A 453 5.09 17.80 -15.28
CA GLU A 453 6.12 18.28 -14.34
C GLU A 453 5.91 19.74 -13.87
N PRO A 454 5.54 20.71 -14.74
CA PRO A 454 5.36 22.09 -14.29
C PRO A 454 4.29 22.30 -13.23
N ASN A 455 3.30 21.40 -13.17
CA ASN A 455 2.16 21.50 -12.24
C ASN A 455 2.22 20.48 -11.10
N TYR A 456 2.98 19.39 -11.25
CA TYR A 456 2.96 18.25 -10.33
C TYR A 456 4.30 18.05 -9.61
N HIS A 457 5.40 18.65 -10.09
CA HIS A 457 6.73 18.58 -9.49
C HIS A 457 7.20 17.14 -9.19
N PHE A 458 7.01 16.24 -10.17
CA PHE A 458 7.39 14.83 -10.04
C PHE A 458 8.89 14.62 -9.82
N SER A 459 9.73 15.54 -10.29
CA SER A 459 11.17 15.54 -10.01
C SER A 459 11.45 15.52 -8.50
N LEU A 460 10.74 16.34 -7.74
CA LEU A 460 10.83 16.38 -6.27
C LEU A 460 10.25 15.12 -5.64
N GLN A 461 9.07 14.70 -6.10
CA GLN A 461 8.40 13.53 -5.56
C GLN A 461 9.19 12.24 -5.79
N PHE A 462 9.67 11.99 -7.02
CA PHE A 462 10.42 10.77 -7.32
C PHE A 462 11.77 10.74 -6.61
N THR A 463 12.43 11.91 -6.45
CA THR A 463 13.63 12.02 -5.62
C THR A 463 13.34 11.72 -4.14
N ALA A 464 12.24 12.25 -3.60
CA ALA A 464 11.78 11.95 -2.24
C ALA A 464 11.48 10.46 -2.04
N ASP A 465 10.83 9.83 -3.03
CA ASP A 465 10.56 8.39 -3.01
C ASP A 465 11.86 7.57 -2.99
N LEU A 466 12.83 7.88 -3.86
CA LEU A 466 14.13 7.19 -3.86
C LEU A 466 14.87 7.33 -2.53
N ILE A 467 14.88 8.52 -1.95
CA ILE A 467 15.48 8.79 -0.64
C ILE A 467 14.81 7.92 0.42
N ALA A 468 13.50 8.02 0.52
CA ALA A 468 12.73 7.39 1.58
C ALA A 468 12.74 5.86 1.48
N MET A 469 12.56 5.28 0.28
CA MET A 469 12.52 3.82 0.10
C MET A 469 13.88 3.17 0.33
N ASN A 470 14.98 3.86 0.03
CA ASN A 470 16.32 3.36 0.31
C ASN A 470 16.71 3.49 1.79
N ALA A 471 16.28 4.55 2.45
CA ALA A 471 16.53 4.77 3.87
C ALA A 471 15.75 3.82 4.79
N ALA A 472 14.53 3.45 4.43
CA ALA A 472 13.65 2.63 5.27
C ALA A 472 14.26 1.27 5.63
N GLN A 473 14.09 0.86 6.88
CA GLN A 473 14.41 -0.49 7.32
C GLN A 473 13.37 -1.50 6.79
N CYS A 474 12.10 -1.10 6.75
CA CYS A 474 11.01 -1.92 6.25
C CYS A 474 10.08 -1.11 5.34
N ILE A 475 9.65 -1.73 4.25
CA ILE A 475 8.62 -1.22 3.35
C ILE A 475 7.42 -2.16 3.46
N ILE A 476 6.28 -1.58 3.79
CA ILE A 476 5.01 -2.29 3.90
C ILE A 476 4.21 -2.01 2.64
N SER A 477 3.85 -3.08 1.94
CA SER A 477 2.96 -3.05 0.78
C SER A 477 1.65 -3.75 1.12
N SER A 478 0.57 -3.27 0.54
CA SER A 478 -0.75 -3.88 0.71
C SER A 478 -0.88 -5.18 -0.09
N THR A 479 -0.20 -5.27 -1.23
CA THR A 479 -0.23 -6.40 -2.15
C THR A 479 1.16 -6.70 -2.71
N TYR A 480 1.33 -7.93 -3.20
CA TYR A 480 2.55 -8.34 -3.93
C TYR A 480 2.71 -7.53 -5.23
N GLN A 481 1.58 -7.25 -5.91
CA GLN A 481 1.56 -6.51 -7.18
C GLN A 481 2.01 -5.06 -7.04
N GLU A 482 1.87 -4.47 -5.85
CA GLU A 482 2.43 -3.15 -5.56
C GLU A 482 3.96 -3.16 -5.69
N ILE A 483 4.62 -4.26 -5.32
CA ILE A 483 6.08 -4.39 -5.36
C ILE A 483 6.54 -4.69 -6.79
N VAL A 484 6.11 -5.82 -7.39
CA VAL A 484 6.67 -6.35 -8.65
C VAL A 484 5.65 -6.57 -9.76
N GLY A 485 4.40 -6.16 -9.57
CA GLY A 485 3.36 -6.26 -10.57
C GLY A 485 3.02 -7.69 -11.00
N ARG A 486 2.53 -7.80 -12.22
CA ARG A 486 2.09 -9.03 -12.87
C ARG A 486 2.97 -9.33 -14.09
N PRO A 487 2.83 -10.49 -14.73
CA PRO A 487 3.54 -10.76 -15.98
C PRO A 487 3.33 -9.72 -17.09
N ASP A 488 2.16 -9.09 -17.10
CA ASP A 488 1.70 -8.11 -18.10
C ASP A 488 1.81 -6.65 -17.67
N SER A 489 2.19 -6.38 -16.41
CA SER A 489 2.30 -5.01 -15.89
C SER A 489 3.40 -4.88 -14.84
N VAL A 490 4.16 -3.78 -14.90
CA VAL A 490 5.24 -3.48 -13.97
C VAL A 490 4.65 -3.04 -12.62
N GLY A 491 5.26 -3.47 -11.51
CA GLY A 491 4.87 -3.05 -10.17
C GLY A 491 5.24 -1.60 -9.87
N GLN A 492 4.61 -1.04 -8.84
CA GLN A 492 4.85 0.35 -8.48
C GLN A 492 6.31 0.57 -8.05
N TYR A 493 6.83 -0.26 -7.15
CA TYR A 493 8.24 -0.21 -6.75
C TYR A 493 9.17 -0.65 -7.87
N GLU A 494 8.80 -1.67 -8.65
CA GLU A 494 9.58 -2.13 -9.82
C GLU A 494 9.83 -1.00 -10.81
N SER A 495 8.92 -0.04 -10.96
CA SER A 495 9.10 1.14 -11.81
C SER A 495 10.24 2.07 -11.37
N TYR A 496 10.75 1.90 -10.15
CA TYR A 496 11.89 2.64 -9.60
C TYR A 496 13.23 1.92 -9.75
N GLU A 497 13.29 0.74 -10.39
CA GLU A 497 14.56 0.06 -10.63
C GLU A 497 15.49 0.90 -11.51
N SER A 498 14.98 1.41 -12.63
CA SER A 498 15.74 2.30 -13.51
C SER A 498 14.83 3.28 -14.25
N PHE A 499 15.18 4.55 -14.25
CA PHE A 499 14.47 5.60 -14.97
C PHE A 499 15.34 6.85 -15.11
N THR A 500 14.91 7.77 -15.98
CA THR A 500 15.58 9.06 -16.16
C THR A 500 14.68 10.20 -15.73
N MET A 501 15.30 11.23 -15.13
CA MET A 501 14.70 12.55 -14.90
C MET A 501 15.41 13.52 -15.82
N PRO A 502 14.78 13.96 -16.91
CA PRO A 502 15.42 14.78 -17.92
C PRO A 502 16.04 16.03 -17.32
N ASP A 503 17.21 16.39 -17.82
CA ASP A 503 17.98 17.56 -17.35
C ASP A 503 18.37 17.54 -15.87
N LEU A 504 18.19 16.42 -15.20
CA LEU A 504 18.47 16.32 -13.76
C LEU A 504 19.38 15.11 -13.43
N TYR A 505 18.93 13.88 -13.70
CA TYR A 505 19.72 12.67 -13.41
C TYR A 505 19.19 11.41 -14.11
N HIS A 506 20.07 10.42 -14.20
CA HIS A 506 19.72 9.02 -14.47
C HIS A 506 19.69 8.20 -13.17
N VAL A 507 18.72 7.28 -13.05
CA VAL A 507 18.70 6.25 -12.01
C VAL A 507 19.01 4.92 -12.67
N VAL A 508 20.22 4.43 -12.47
CA VAL A 508 20.72 3.17 -13.04
C VAL A 508 20.18 2.00 -12.22
N THR A 509 20.35 2.06 -10.90
CA THR A 509 19.75 1.12 -9.94
C THR A 509 19.14 1.94 -8.81
N GLY A 510 17.82 2.06 -8.79
CA GLY A 510 17.12 2.90 -7.81
C GLY A 510 16.63 2.15 -6.59
N ILE A 511 16.26 0.87 -6.74
CA ILE A 511 15.82 0.00 -5.65
C ILE A 511 16.13 -1.47 -5.97
N ASP A 512 16.51 -2.24 -4.95
CA ASP A 512 16.60 -3.70 -5.04
C ASP A 512 15.29 -4.33 -4.54
N LEU A 513 14.53 -4.89 -5.46
CA LEU A 513 13.27 -5.60 -5.16
C LEU A 513 13.47 -6.91 -4.38
N PHE A 514 14.70 -7.45 -4.45
CA PHE A 514 15.08 -8.66 -3.70
C PHE A 514 15.59 -8.34 -2.29
N SER A 515 15.58 -7.09 -1.89
CA SER A 515 15.90 -6.69 -0.52
C SER A 515 14.87 -7.22 0.48
N PRO A 516 15.31 -7.74 1.64
CA PRO A 516 14.38 -8.22 2.67
C PRO A 516 13.56 -7.10 3.33
N LYS A 517 13.75 -5.85 2.97
CA LYS A 517 12.93 -4.74 3.48
C LYS A 517 11.46 -4.79 3.04
N PHE A 518 11.13 -5.47 1.94
CA PHE A 518 9.76 -5.56 1.43
C PHE A 518 8.94 -6.61 2.15
N ASN A 519 7.78 -6.20 2.68
CA ASN A 519 6.83 -7.07 3.36
C ASN A 519 5.39 -6.75 2.93
N VAL A 520 4.64 -7.79 2.55
CA VAL A 520 3.21 -7.66 2.27
C VAL A 520 2.44 -7.79 3.57
N VAL A 521 1.86 -6.67 4.01
CA VAL A 521 1.00 -6.57 5.20
C VAL A 521 -0.27 -5.82 4.81
N PRO A 522 -1.29 -6.54 4.34
CA PRO A 522 -2.52 -5.92 3.89
C PRO A 522 -3.22 -5.18 5.02
N PRO A 523 -3.92 -4.07 4.74
CA PRO A 523 -4.74 -3.38 5.71
C PRO A 523 -5.90 -4.24 6.19
N GLY A 524 -6.44 -3.89 7.35
CA GLY A 524 -7.62 -4.52 7.91
C GLY A 524 -8.91 -3.78 7.57
N VAL A 525 -10.03 -4.46 7.80
CA VAL A 525 -11.35 -3.85 7.84
C VAL A 525 -11.73 -3.51 9.29
N ASN A 526 -12.51 -2.46 9.48
CA ASN A 526 -12.98 -2.08 10.81
C ASN A 526 -14.17 -2.95 11.24
N GLU A 527 -13.89 -3.97 12.05
CA GLU A 527 -14.87 -4.97 12.49
C GLU A 527 -15.97 -4.42 13.42
N ASN A 528 -15.81 -3.21 13.96
CA ASN A 528 -16.86 -2.56 14.75
C ASN A 528 -17.91 -1.87 13.86
N VAL A 529 -17.57 -1.57 12.62
CA VAL A 529 -18.44 -0.93 11.63
C VAL A 529 -18.97 -1.96 10.64
N TYR A 530 -18.07 -2.80 10.11
CA TYR A 530 -18.37 -3.83 9.11
C TYR A 530 -18.29 -5.20 9.78
N PHE A 531 -19.43 -5.83 9.95
CA PHE A 531 -19.56 -7.14 10.57
C PHE A 531 -20.69 -7.92 9.90
N PRO A 532 -20.76 -9.26 10.09
CA PRO A 532 -21.75 -10.10 9.43
C PRO A 532 -23.21 -9.65 9.65
N TYR A 533 -23.98 -9.62 8.58
CA TYR A 533 -25.43 -9.32 8.61
C TYR A 533 -26.21 -10.22 9.58
N THR A 534 -25.67 -11.40 9.89
CA THR A 534 -26.25 -12.38 10.81
C THR A 534 -26.15 -11.98 12.28
N ARG A 535 -25.28 -11.02 12.65
CA ARG A 535 -25.15 -10.48 14.00
C ARG A 535 -26.25 -9.45 14.29
N GLN A 536 -27.48 -9.91 14.41
CA GLN A 536 -28.65 -9.02 14.55
C GLN A 536 -28.60 -8.17 15.84
N ASP A 537 -28.04 -8.70 16.93
CA ASP A 537 -27.96 -8.03 18.25
C ASP A 537 -27.00 -6.80 18.21
N ASP A 538 -26.05 -6.78 17.29
CA ASP A 538 -25.08 -5.69 17.13
C ASP A 538 -25.60 -4.56 16.21
N ARG A 539 -26.76 -4.74 15.59
CA ARG A 539 -27.36 -3.79 14.64
C ARG A 539 -28.32 -2.84 15.34
N SER A 540 -28.37 -1.59 14.84
CA SER A 540 -29.37 -0.61 15.29
C SER A 540 -30.66 -0.74 14.48
N PRO A 541 -31.79 -1.16 15.08
CA PRO A 541 -33.07 -1.31 14.34
C PRO A 541 -33.50 -0.02 13.63
N GLY A 542 -33.36 1.13 14.26
CA GLY A 542 -33.76 2.41 13.67
C GLY A 542 -32.88 2.83 12.48
N GLN A 543 -31.59 2.49 12.47
CA GLN A 543 -30.72 2.68 11.29
C GLN A 543 -31.12 1.73 10.17
N LYS A 544 -31.37 0.46 10.46
CA LYS A 544 -31.79 -0.52 9.49
C LYS A 544 -33.06 -0.08 8.77
N GLU A 545 -34.12 0.27 9.53
CA GLU A 545 -35.40 0.73 8.98
C GLU A 545 -35.24 1.97 8.09
N LYS A 546 -34.49 2.98 8.56
CA LYS A 546 -34.19 4.19 7.80
C LYS A 546 -33.50 3.89 6.46
N LEU A 547 -32.52 2.99 6.48
CA LEU A 547 -31.76 2.63 5.27
C LEU A 547 -32.57 1.73 4.34
N GLU A 548 -33.42 0.84 4.84
CA GLU A 548 -34.36 0.09 4.02
C GLU A 548 -35.35 1.01 3.28
N GLU A 549 -35.87 2.01 3.98
CA GLU A 549 -36.72 3.02 3.35
C GLU A 549 -35.98 3.79 2.27
N LEU A 550 -34.76 4.29 2.57
CA LEU A 550 -33.93 5.05 1.67
C LEU A 550 -33.59 4.25 0.39
N LEU A 551 -33.24 2.95 0.55
CA LEU A 551 -32.80 2.11 -0.56
C LEU A 551 -33.93 1.61 -1.45
N PHE A 552 -35.13 1.39 -0.88
CA PHE A 552 -36.15 0.62 -1.61
C PHE A 552 -37.48 1.32 -1.79
N THR A 553 -37.85 2.26 -0.92
CA THR A 553 -39.21 2.79 -0.90
C THR A 553 -39.36 4.30 -0.92
N LEU A 554 -38.33 5.06 -0.53
CA LEU A 554 -38.38 6.53 -0.51
C LEU A 554 -38.65 7.08 -1.92
N GLU A 555 -39.49 8.10 -2.01
CA GLU A 555 -39.70 8.84 -3.26
C GLU A 555 -38.44 9.64 -3.65
N ASP A 556 -38.31 10.01 -4.92
CA ASP A 556 -37.24 10.86 -5.40
C ASP A 556 -37.18 12.19 -4.65
N ASP A 557 -35.97 12.62 -4.28
CA ASP A 557 -35.73 13.92 -3.67
C ASP A 557 -34.42 14.53 -4.19
N GLN A 558 -33.87 15.52 -3.49
CA GLN A 558 -32.62 16.19 -3.87
C GLN A 558 -31.38 15.28 -3.79
N GLN A 559 -31.47 14.15 -3.13
CA GLN A 559 -30.35 13.23 -2.89
C GLN A 559 -30.59 11.82 -3.42
N VAL A 560 -31.79 11.54 -3.87
CA VAL A 560 -32.21 10.20 -4.28
C VAL A 560 -32.90 10.26 -5.64
N PHE A 561 -32.45 9.41 -6.56
CA PHE A 561 -32.99 9.32 -7.90
C PHE A 561 -33.36 7.86 -8.25
N GLY A 562 -34.51 7.70 -8.88
CA GLY A 562 -35.03 6.41 -9.39
C GLY A 562 -35.95 5.69 -8.40
N LYS A 563 -37.07 5.20 -8.89
CA LYS A 563 -38.09 4.47 -8.11
C LYS A 563 -38.23 3.04 -8.61
N LEU A 564 -38.01 2.06 -7.73
CA LEU A 564 -38.05 0.65 -8.09
C LEU A 564 -39.51 0.19 -8.30
N ASP A 565 -39.83 -0.40 -9.48
CA ASP A 565 -41.13 -1.00 -9.76
C ASP A 565 -41.36 -2.24 -8.91
N ASP A 566 -40.34 -3.05 -8.69
CA ASP A 566 -40.37 -4.23 -7.85
C ASP A 566 -39.20 -4.25 -6.87
N PRO A 567 -39.34 -3.68 -5.67
CA PRO A 567 -38.28 -3.67 -4.64
C PRO A 567 -37.89 -5.06 -4.11
N SER A 568 -38.62 -6.11 -4.44
CA SER A 568 -38.33 -7.48 -3.99
C SER A 568 -37.23 -8.18 -4.80
N LYS A 569 -36.93 -7.68 -5.98
CA LYS A 569 -35.83 -8.20 -6.82
C LYS A 569 -34.51 -8.12 -6.10
N ARG A 570 -33.60 -9.06 -6.40
CA ARG A 570 -32.27 -9.13 -5.82
C ARG A 570 -31.48 -7.86 -6.13
N PRO A 571 -30.93 -7.15 -5.13
CA PRO A 571 -30.14 -5.94 -5.38
C PRO A 571 -28.73 -6.27 -5.86
N ILE A 572 -28.32 -5.62 -6.96
CA ILE A 572 -26.92 -5.44 -7.36
C ILE A 572 -26.49 -4.11 -6.78
N PHE A 573 -25.52 -4.11 -5.88
CA PHE A 573 -25.11 -2.94 -5.11
C PHE A 573 -23.68 -2.52 -5.46
N SER A 574 -23.46 -1.21 -5.58
CA SER A 574 -22.12 -0.62 -5.65
C SER A 574 -22.07 0.70 -4.88
N MET A 575 -20.94 0.97 -4.23
CA MET A 575 -20.70 2.20 -3.49
C MET A 575 -19.28 2.69 -3.72
N ALA A 576 -19.13 3.87 -4.35
CA ALA A 576 -17.85 4.51 -4.60
C ALA A 576 -18.03 6.01 -4.92
N ARG A 577 -16.90 6.74 -5.03
CA ARG A 577 -16.91 8.08 -5.64
C ARG A 577 -17.32 7.95 -7.11
N LEU A 578 -17.96 8.99 -7.62
CA LEU A 578 -18.35 9.03 -9.03
C LEU A 578 -17.21 9.66 -9.85
N ASP A 579 -16.24 8.82 -10.20
CA ASP A 579 -15.12 9.15 -11.08
C ASP A 579 -14.91 8.05 -12.13
N ARG A 580 -14.17 8.35 -13.19
CA ARG A 580 -13.95 7.43 -14.32
C ARG A 580 -13.29 6.12 -13.91
N ILE A 581 -12.36 6.18 -12.93
CA ILE A 581 -11.62 5.00 -12.49
C ILE A 581 -12.52 4.04 -11.73
N LYS A 582 -13.44 4.56 -10.90
CA LYS A 582 -14.42 3.73 -10.18
C LYS A 582 -15.51 3.16 -11.09
N ASN A 583 -15.72 3.76 -12.26
CA ASN A 583 -16.48 3.20 -13.38
C ASN A 583 -17.91 2.74 -13.05
N LEU A 584 -18.61 3.47 -12.19
CA LEU A 584 -20.00 3.18 -11.84
C LEU A 584 -20.95 3.35 -13.07
N THR A 585 -20.64 4.29 -13.94
CA THR A 585 -21.33 4.45 -15.23
C THR A 585 -21.18 3.22 -16.13
N GLY A 586 -20.00 2.56 -16.13
CA GLY A 586 -19.80 1.29 -16.84
C GLY A 586 -20.64 0.15 -16.24
N LEU A 587 -20.82 0.08 -14.92
CA LEU A 587 -21.74 -0.89 -14.31
C LEU A 587 -23.18 -0.62 -14.69
N MET A 588 -23.61 0.64 -14.69
CA MET A 588 -24.95 1.02 -15.13
C MET A 588 -25.19 0.67 -16.59
N GLU A 589 -24.21 0.91 -17.46
CA GLU A 589 -24.28 0.54 -18.87
C GLU A 589 -24.34 -0.99 -19.05
N CYS A 590 -23.54 -1.76 -18.30
CA CYS A 590 -23.59 -3.20 -18.25
C CYS A 590 -24.99 -3.72 -17.88
N PHE A 591 -25.62 -3.13 -16.86
CA PHE A 591 -26.97 -3.45 -16.44
C PHE A 591 -28.01 -3.04 -17.52
N GLY A 592 -27.83 -1.87 -18.13
CA GLY A 592 -28.69 -1.36 -19.19
C GLY A 592 -28.70 -2.22 -20.46
N GLN A 593 -27.54 -2.78 -20.82
CA GLN A 593 -27.39 -3.67 -21.98
C GLN A 593 -27.93 -5.09 -21.78
N SER A 594 -28.25 -5.50 -20.54
CA SER A 594 -28.73 -6.86 -20.22
C SER A 594 -30.17 -6.88 -19.74
N PRO A 595 -31.17 -7.15 -20.62
CA PRO A 595 -32.57 -7.30 -20.21
C PRO A 595 -32.77 -8.37 -19.14
N GLU A 596 -32.04 -9.47 -19.21
CA GLU A 596 -32.16 -10.60 -18.28
C GLU A 596 -31.73 -10.20 -16.85
N LEU A 597 -30.69 -9.35 -16.70
CA LEU A 597 -30.36 -8.80 -15.41
C LEU A 597 -31.45 -7.87 -14.88
N GLN A 598 -32.05 -7.05 -15.74
CA GLN A 598 -33.14 -6.12 -15.37
C GLN A 598 -34.41 -6.86 -14.96
N GLU A 599 -34.67 -8.07 -15.50
CA GLU A 599 -35.80 -8.93 -15.11
C GLU A 599 -35.62 -9.49 -13.71
N ASN A 600 -34.38 -9.86 -13.34
CA ASN A 600 -34.10 -10.58 -12.11
C ASN A 600 -33.57 -9.70 -10.97
N CYS A 601 -33.05 -8.52 -11.27
CA CYS A 601 -32.32 -7.68 -10.32
C CYS A 601 -32.74 -6.20 -10.38
N ASN A 602 -32.43 -5.48 -9.30
CA ASN A 602 -32.41 -4.02 -9.24
C ASN A 602 -30.96 -3.54 -9.09
N LEU A 603 -30.60 -2.41 -9.73
CA LEU A 603 -29.29 -1.79 -9.53
C LEU A 603 -29.39 -0.66 -8.49
N ILE A 604 -28.62 -0.74 -7.43
CA ILE A 604 -28.54 0.25 -6.35
C ILE A 604 -27.14 0.82 -6.29
N LEU A 605 -27.02 2.14 -6.43
CA LEU A 605 -25.74 2.87 -6.46
C LEU A 605 -25.73 3.94 -5.37
N VAL A 606 -24.65 3.96 -4.57
CA VAL A 606 -24.34 5.09 -3.68
C VAL A 606 -23.11 5.78 -4.26
N ALA A 607 -23.33 6.94 -4.88
CA ALA A 607 -22.28 7.54 -5.71
C ALA A 607 -22.44 9.05 -5.85
N GLY A 608 -21.38 9.77 -5.52
CA GLY A 608 -21.18 11.20 -5.83
C GLY A 608 -22.35 12.11 -5.48
N LYS A 609 -22.65 13.01 -6.39
CA LYS A 609 -23.82 13.87 -6.40
C LYS A 609 -24.78 13.43 -7.51
N ILE A 610 -26.08 13.71 -7.35
CA ILE A 610 -27.05 13.44 -8.42
C ILE A 610 -27.27 14.65 -9.34
N HIS A 611 -26.87 15.85 -8.92
CA HIS A 611 -27.00 17.06 -9.74
C HIS A 611 -25.65 17.67 -10.08
N THR A 612 -25.44 17.99 -11.36
CA THR A 612 -24.18 18.58 -11.87
C THR A 612 -23.83 19.91 -11.21
N HIS A 613 -24.84 20.74 -10.88
CA HIS A 613 -24.62 22.05 -10.25
C HIS A 613 -24.11 21.96 -8.78
N GLU A 614 -24.25 20.81 -8.14
CA GLU A 614 -23.76 20.58 -6.77
C GLU A 614 -22.30 20.14 -6.73
N SER A 615 -21.75 19.68 -7.85
CA SER A 615 -20.35 19.25 -7.92
C SER A 615 -19.42 20.40 -8.30
N THR A 616 -18.30 20.49 -7.63
CA THR A 616 -17.19 21.38 -7.97
C THR A 616 -16.13 20.73 -8.83
N ASP A 617 -16.22 19.41 -9.01
CA ASP A 617 -15.30 18.59 -9.77
C ASP A 617 -15.84 18.39 -11.21
N ASN A 618 -15.01 18.67 -12.22
CA ASN A 618 -15.38 18.54 -13.62
C ASN A 618 -15.57 17.06 -14.04
N GLU A 619 -14.73 16.17 -13.53
CA GLU A 619 -14.83 14.74 -13.82
C GLU A 619 -16.13 14.16 -13.24
N GLU A 620 -16.48 14.50 -12.02
CA GLU A 620 -17.76 14.09 -11.41
C GLU A 620 -18.95 14.63 -12.19
N ARG A 621 -18.90 15.89 -12.68
CA ARG A 621 -19.98 16.44 -13.51
C ARG A 621 -20.19 15.66 -14.82
N GLU A 622 -19.12 15.33 -15.51
CA GLU A 622 -19.17 14.52 -16.74
C GLU A 622 -19.77 13.12 -16.49
N GLU A 623 -19.38 12.50 -15.39
CA GLU A 623 -19.93 11.19 -15.00
C GLU A 623 -21.41 11.28 -14.60
N ILE A 624 -21.84 12.34 -13.89
CA ILE A 624 -23.28 12.60 -13.62
C ILE A 624 -24.07 12.69 -14.94
N GLU A 625 -23.60 13.48 -15.92
CA GLU A 625 -24.26 13.60 -17.22
C GLU A 625 -24.32 12.26 -17.97
N LYS A 626 -23.27 11.46 -17.83
CA LYS A 626 -23.22 10.12 -18.43
C LYS A 626 -24.22 9.18 -17.76
N MET A 627 -24.39 9.24 -16.44
CA MET A 627 -25.42 8.48 -15.70
C MET A 627 -26.81 8.75 -16.26
N TYR A 628 -27.20 10.02 -16.41
CA TYR A 628 -28.51 10.39 -16.96
C TYR A 628 -28.71 9.92 -18.40
N ARG A 629 -27.69 10.04 -19.26
CA ARG A 629 -27.75 9.54 -20.65
C ARG A 629 -27.98 8.04 -20.71
N ILE A 630 -27.31 7.24 -19.85
CA ILE A 630 -27.48 5.79 -19.79
C ILE A 630 -28.87 5.44 -19.27
N ILE A 631 -29.38 6.13 -18.25
CA ILE A 631 -30.74 5.91 -17.71
C ILE A 631 -31.79 6.14 -18.79
N GLU A 632 -31.67 7.23 -19.54
CA GLU A 632 -32.60 7.54 -20.63
C GLU A 632 -32.48 6.54 -21.78
N GLN A 633 -31.25 6.23 -22.21
CA GLN A 633 -30.96 5.31 -23.31
C GLN A 633 -31.57 3.93 -23.13
N TYR A 634 -31.51 3.39 -21.93
CA TYR A 634 -31.95 2.02 -21.58
C TYR A 634 -33.26 1.99 -20.78
N ASN A 635 -33.89 3.15 -20.56
CA ASN A 635 -35.15 3.28 -19.79
C ASN A 635 -35.04 2.62 -18.39
N LEU A 636 -34.03 3.03 -17.60
CA LEU A 636 -33.70 2.37 -16.33
C LEU A 636 -34.37 3.01 -15.10
N TYR A 637 -35.12 4.09 -15.23
CA TYR A 637 -35.68 4.86 -14.11
C TYR A 637 -36.37 3.99 -13.05
N SER A 638 -37.13 2.97 -13.46
CA SER A 638 -37.86 2.09 -12.54
C SER A 638 -37.09 0.84 -12.09
N LYS A 639 -35.83 0.71 -12.45
CA LYS A 639 -34.98 -0.46 -12.20
C LYS A 639 -33.72 -0.13 -11.43
N ILE A 640 -33.47 1.16 -11.20
CA ILE A 640 -32.30 1.65 -10.51
C ILE A 640 -32.67 2.50 -9.30
N ARG A 641 -31.71 2.58 -8.37
CA ARG A 641 -31.73 3.49 -7.24
C ARG A 641 -30.36 4.14 -7.12
N TRP A 642 -30.27 5.43 -7.36
CA TRP A 642 -29.03 6.18 -7.25
C TRP A 642 -29.12 7.19 -6.11
N LEU A 643 -28.22 7.07 -5.15
CA LEU A 643 -28.15 7.88 -3.94
C LEU A 643 -26.90 8.76 -3.98
N GLY A 644 -27.09 10.08 -4.03
CA GLY A 644 -26.05 11.10 -3.93
C GLY A 644 -25.82 11.55 -2.48
N VAL A 645 -25.78 10.62 -1.55
CA VAL A 645 -25.69 10.87 -0.11
C VAL A 645 -24.28 10.63 0.42
N ARG A 646 -23.87 11.42 1.40
CA ARG A 646 -22.70 11.14 2.23
C ARG A 646 -23.14 10.46 3.51
N LEU A 647 -22.82 9.17 3.63
CA LEU A 647 -23.22 8.38 4.79
C LEU A 647 -22.12 8.46 5.87
N PRO A 648 -22.50 8.60 7.14
CA PRO A 648 -21.61 8.29 8.24
C PRO A 648 -21.07 6.87 8.14
N LYS A 649 -19.90 6.61 8.74
CA LYS A 649 -19.21 5.33 8.59
C LYS A 649 -20.03 4.13 9.10
N ASP A 650 -20.75 4.30 10.18
CA ASP A 650 -21.64 3.29 10.75
C ASP A 650 -22.85 3.00 9.85
N GLU A 651 -23.47 4.01 9.24
CA GLU A 651 -24.51 3.83 8.23
C GLU A 651 -23.99 3.13 6.97
N SER A 652 -22.73 3.41 6.58
CA SER A 652 -22.08 2.71 5.46
C SER A 652 -21.98 1.20 5.73
N GLY A 653 -21.63 0.78 6.94
CA GLY A 653 -21.62 -0.63 7.32
C GLY A 653 -23.01 -1.27 7.29
N GLU A 654 -24.03 -0.52 7.76
CA GLU A 654 -25.39 -1.04 7.79
C GLU A 654 -26.01 -1.20 6.39
N ILE A 655 -25.66 -0.35 5.41
CA ILE A 655 -26.12 -0.54 4.02
C ILE A 655 -25.69 -1.89 3.48
N TYR A 656 -24.43 -2.30 3.64
CA TYR A 656 -23.99 -3.62 3.17
C TYR A 656 -24.83 -4.76 3.78
N ARG A 657 -25.15 -4.63 5.08
CA ARG A 657 -25.97 -5.63 5.79
C ARG A 657 -27.43 -5.66 5.32
N VAL A 658 -28.02 -4.50 5.04
CA VAL A 658 -29.37 -4.39 4.49
C VAL A 658 -29.47 -5.03 3.10
N ILE A 659 -28.44 -4.82 2.27
CA ILE A 659 -28.34 -5.49 0.96
C ILE A 659 -28.16 -7.02 1.12
N ALA A 660 -27.37 -7.47 2.12
CA ALA A 660 -27.18 -8.90 2.42
C ALA A 660 -28.46 -9.56 2.93
N ASP A 661 -29.29 -8.88 3.76
CA ASP A 661 -30.59 -9.35 4.22
C ASP A 661 -31.53 -9.71 3.04
N ARG A 662 -31.30 -9.10 1.86
CA ARG A 662 -32.04 -9.34 0.62
C ARG A 662 -31.33 -10.27 -0.36
N ASN A 663 -30.34 -11.02 0.12
CA ASN A 663 -29.48 -11.88 -0.72
C ASN A 663 -28.87 -11.14 -1.93
N GLY A 664 -28.56 -9.87 -1.76
CA GLY A 664 -27.93 -9.04 -2.78
C GLY A 664 -26.50 -9.43 -3.10
N VAL A 665 -25.89 -8.72 -4.05
CA VAL A 665 -24.47 -8.86 -4.40
C VAL A 665 -23.83 -7.49 -4.42
N PHE A 666 -22.53 -7.44 -4.11
CA PHE A 666 -21.72 -6.24 -4.27
C PHE A 666 -20.90 -6.34 -5.56
N VAL A 667 -20.86 -5.27 -6.33
CA VAL A 667 -20.06 -5.17 -7.56
C VAL A 667 -19.13 -3.97 -7.48
N GLN A 668 -17.84 -4.22 -7.63
CA GLN A 668 -16.80 -3.18 -7.69
C GLN A 668 -16.23 -3.13 -9.12
N PRO A 669 -16.74 -2.23 -9.98
CA PRO A 669 -16.48 -2.24 -11.41
C PRO A 669 -15.28 -1.37 -11.83
N ALA A 670 -14.39 -1.00 -10.90
CA ALA A 670 -13.30 -0.08 -11.17
C ALA A 670 -12.40 -0.57 -12.32
N LEU A 671 -11.95 0.37 -13.15
CA LEU A 671 -10.96 0.09 -14.20
C LEU A 671 -9.59 -0.30 -13.62
N PHE A 672 -9.30 0.18 -12.42
CA PHE A 672 -8.15 -0.24 -11.61
C PHE A 672 -8.45 -0.02 -10.13
N GLU A 673 -8.15 -1.00 -9.29
CA GLU A 673 -8.25 -0.91 -7.84
C GLU A 673 -6.93 -1.30 -7.18
N ALA A 674 -6.31 -0.37 -6.46
CA ALA A 674 -5.00 -0.61 -5.86
C ALA A 674 -5.03 -1.73 -4.81
N PHE A 675 -6.07 -1.75 -3.95
CA PHE A 675 -6.25 -2.79 -2.94
C PHE A 675 -7.66 -3.36 -2.93
N GLY A 676 -8.69 -2.56 -2.57
CA GLY A 676 -10.09 -2.97 -2.54
C GLY A 676 -10.70 -3.05 -1.15
N LEU A 677 -10.60 -1.98 -0.34
CA LEU A 677 -11.22 -1.93 0.98
C LEU A 677 -12.73 -2.19 0.92
N THR A 678 -13.43 -1.63 -0.07
CA THR A 678 -14.87 -1.86 -0.27
C THR A 678 -15.23 -3.32 -0.54
N ILE A 679 -14.31 -4.09 -1.14
CA ILE A 679 -14.45 -5.54 -1.32
C ILE A 679 -14.40 -6.24 0.04
N LEU A 680 -13.46 -5.88 0.91
CA LEU A 680 -13.37 -6.44 2.25
C LEU A 680 -14.59 -6.06 3.11
N GLU A 681 -15.03 -4.80 3.01
CA GLU A 681 -16.21 -4.27 3.71
C GLU A 681 -17.50 -5.02 3.31
N SER A 682 -17.66 -5.28 2.02
CA SER A 682 -18.79 -6.06 1.51
C SER A 682 -18.73 -7.54 1.93
N MET A 683 -17.54 -8.17 1.79
CA MET A 683 -17.36 -9.58 2.14
C MET A 683 -17.59 -9.84 3.63
N ILE A 684 -17.01 -9.02 4.53
CA ILE A 684 -17.19 -9.20 5.99
C ILE A 684 -18.64 -8.96 6.41
N SER A 685 -19.36 -8.09 5.68
CA SER A 685 -20.78 -7.84 5.92
C SER A 685 -21.68 -8.97 5.40
N GLY A 686 -21.11 -9.94 4.66
CA GLY A 686 -21.78 -11.15 4.20
C GLY A 686 -22.22 -11.10 2.73
N LEU A 687 -21.78 -10.14 1.92
CA LEU A 687 -22.18 -10.06 0.51
C LEU A 687 -21.26 -10.89 -0.40
N PRO A 688 -21.79 -11.75 -1.25
CA PRO A 688 -21.07 -12.23 -2.42
C PRO A 688 -20.58 -11.05 -3.27
N THR A 689 -19.27 -11.02 -3.56
CA THR A 689 -18.61 -9.85 -4.10
C THR A 689 -18.01 -10.13 -5.47
N PHE A 690 -18.28 -9.22 -6.40
CA PHE A 690 -17.68 -9.18 -7.73
C PHE A 690 -16.69 -8.03 -7.79
N GLY A 691 -15.41 -8.34 -7.93
CA GLY A 691 -14.33 -7.35 -7.99
C GLY A 691 -13.62 -7.32 -9.32
N THR A 692 -13.10 -6.16 -9.69
CA THR A 692 -12.31 -6.02 -10.92
C THR A 692 -11.12 -6.98 -10.96
N LEU A 693 -10.81 -7.49 -12.14
CA LEU A 693 -9.60 -8.30 -12.36
C LEU A 693 -8.31 -7.46 -12.50
N PHE A 694 -8.39 -6.13 -12.27
CA PHE A 694 -7.25 -5.23 -12.39
C PHE A 694 -6.82 -4.68 -11.02
N GLY A 695 -5.70 -5.17 -10.52
CA GLY A 695 -5.08 -4.70 -9.28
C GLY A 695 -5.28 -5.62 -8.07
N GLY A 696 -5.38 -5.02 -6.88
CA GLY A 696 -5.42 -5.69 -5.57
C GLY A 696 -6.51 -6.71 -5.35
N PRO A 697 -7.72 -6.58 -5.94
CA PRO A 697 -8.76 -7.59 -5.79
C PRO A 697 -8.34 -9.02 -6.13
N LEU A 698 -7.34 -9.19 -7.00
CA LEU A 698 -6.79 -10.51 -7.35
C LEU A 698 -6.10 -11.23 -6.19
N GLU A 699 -5.72 -10.53 -5.14
CA GLU A 699 -5.14 -11.14 -3.94
C GLU A 699 -6.18 -11.40 -2.85
N ILE A 700 -7.31 -10.72 -2.90
CA ILE A 700 -8.43 -10.88 -1.98
C ILE A 700 -9.35 -12.01 -2.42
N ILE A 701 -9.80 -11.95 -3.66
CA ILE A 701 -10.79 -12.85 -4.25
C ILE A 701 -10.11 -14.13 -4.77
N GLN A 702 -10.76 -15.26 -4.53
CA GLN A 702 -10.51 -16.52 -5.21
C GLN A 702 -11.75 -16.80 -6.06
N ASP A 703 -11.62 -16.66 -7.38
CA ASP A 703 -12.76 -16.70 -8.33
C ASP A 703 -13.61 -17.95 -8.18
N GLY A 704 -14.92 -17.78 -8.00
CA GLY A 704 -15.88 -18.86 -7.78
C GLY A 704 -15.83 -19.52 -6.40
N VAL A 705 -14.95 -19.09 -5.50
CA VAL A 705 -14.81 -19.66 -4.14
C VAL A 705 -15.36 -18.71 -3.09
N ASN A 706 -14.78 -17.50 -2.97
CA ASN A 706 -15.17 -16.51 -1.98
C ASN A 706 -15.67 -15.19 -2.59
N GLY A 707 -15.78 -15.14 -3.91
CA GLY A 707 -16.20 -14.02 -4.74
C GLY A 707 -15.87 -14.28 -6.20
N PHE A 708 -15.98 -13.29 -7.05
CA PHE A 708 -15.83 -13.40 -8.49
C PHE A 708 -15.02 -12.24 -9.06
N TYR A 709 -14.22 -12.52 -10.10
CA TYR A 709 -13.61 -11.46 -10.90
C TYR A 709 -14.55 -11.03 -12.01
N ILE A 710 -14.54 -9.74 -12.31
CA ILE A 710 -15.19 -9.16 -13.49
C ILE A 710 -14.18 -8.40 -14.34
N ASN A 711 -14.42 -8.37 -15.65
CA ASN A 711 -13.69 -7.52 -16.57
C ASN A 711 -14.50 -6.23 -16.83
N PRO A 712 -14.16 -5.10 -16.20
CA PRO A 712 -14.92 -3.87 -16.32
C PRO A 712 -14.90 -3.25 -17.74
N THR A 713 -14.00 -3.72 -18.60
CA THR A 713 -13.92 -3.30 -20.02
C THR A 713 -14.73 -4.20 -20.96
N ASN A 714 -15.26 -5.34 -20.45
CA ASN A 714 -16.11 -6.26 -21.20
C ASN A 714 -17.48 -6.38 -20.51
N LEU A 715 -18.38 -5.49 -20.87
CA LEU A 715 -19.69 -5.37 -20.23
C LEU A 715 -20.55 -6.62 -20.39
N ALA A 716 -20.51 -7.26 -21.56
CA ALA A 716 -21.30 -8.47 -21.84
C ALA A 716 -20.84 -9.67 -21.00
N GLU A 717 -19.52 -9.86 -20.85
CA GLU A 717 -18.96 -10.91 -19.98
C GLU A 717 -19.31 -10.66 -18.52
N THR A 718 -19.21 -9.42 -18.05
CA THR A 718 -19.55 -9.01 -16.71
C THR A 718 -21.04 -9.28 -16.41
N ALA A 719 -21.93 -8.86 -17.31
CA ALA A 719 -23.37 -9.14 -17.19
C ALA A 719 -23.67 -10.64 -17.12
N THR A 720 -23.08 -11.42 -18.02
CA THR A 720 -23.25 -12.88 -18.07
C THR A 720 -22.79 -13.54 -16.76
N LYS A 721 -21.68 -13.11 -16.21
CA LYS A 721 -21.14 -13.70 -14.97
C LYS A 721 -22.01 -13.42 -13.74
N ILE A 722 -22.54 -12.20 -13.64
CA ILE A 722 -23.50 -11.83 -12.59
C ILE A 722 -24.79 -12.63 -12.75
N LEU A 723 -25.33 -12.71 -13.96
CA LEU A 723 -26.56 -13.47 -14.26
C LEU A 723 -26.42 -14.95 -13.90
N GLN A 724 -25.33 -15.60 -14.32
CA GLN A 724 -25.06 -17.00 -13.98
C GLN A 724 -25.00 -17.23 -12.46
N PHE A 725 -24.48 -16.29 -11.69
CA PHE A 725 -24.50 -16.38 -10.23
C PHE A 725 -25.94 -16.29 -9.70
N VAL A 726 -26.74 -15.36 -10.19
CA VAL A 726 -28.14 -15.16 -9.78
C VAL A 726 -28.95 -16.43 -10.08
N GLU A 727 -28.89 -16.95 -11.29
CA GLU A 727 -29.58 -18.19 -11.71
C GLU A 727 -29.13 -19.40 -10.86
N LYS A 728 -27.84 -19.46 -10.52
CA LYS A 728 -27.34 -20.53 -9.66
C LYS A 728 -27.86 -20.43 -8.23
N CYS A 729 -28.03 -19.22 -7.71
CA CYS A 729 -28.65 -19.00 -6.41
C CYS A 729 -30.12 -19.42 -6.38
N ASP A 730 -30.83 -19.17 -7.48
CA ASP A 730 -32.25 -19.55 -7.61
C ASP A 730 -32.41 -21.06 -7.75
N SER A 731 -31.50 -21.73 -8.46
CA SER A 731 -31.52 -23.20 -8.61
C SER A 731 -30.90 -23.94 -7.40
N SER A 732 -30.07 -23.28 -6.59
CA SER A 732 -29.38 -23.87 -5.44
C SER A 732 -29.44 -22.93 -4.23
N PRO A 733 -30.48 -23.02 -3.38
CA PRO A 733 -30.78 -22.04 -2.32
C PRO A 733 -29.62 -21.77 -1.35
N ASN A 734 -28.71 -22.72 -1.15
CA ASN A 734 -27.57 -22.56 -0.24
C ASN A 734 -26.35 -21.92 -0.91
N TYR A 735 -26.35 -21.76 -2.23
CA TYR A 735 -25.16 -21.29 -2.96
C TYR A 735 -24.74 -19.86 -2.59
N TRP A 736 -25.70 -18.96 -2.44
CA TRP A 736 -25.46 -17.60 -1.96
C TRP A 736 -24.77 -17.61 -0.60
N ASN A 737 -25.30 -18.40 0.37
CA ASN A 737 -24.72 -18.53 1.71
C ASN A 737 -23.32 -19.15 1.70
N GLU A 738 -23.05 -20.09 0.80
CA GLU A 738 -21.73 -20.70 0.66
C GLU A 738 -20.67 -19.66 0.27
N ILE A 739 -20.93 -18.85 -0.75
CA ILE A 739 -20.01 -17.80 -1.19
C ILE A 739 -19.88 -16.70 -0.11
N SER A 740 -20.99 -16.28 0.50
CA SER A 740 -21.02 -15.32 1.60
C SER A 740 -20.15 -15.76 2.78
N ASN A 741 -20.32 -16.98 3.27
CA ASN A 741 -19.55 -17.51 4.40
C ASN A 741 -18.05 -17.58 4.08
N LYS A 742 -17.69 -18.10 2.90
CA LYS A 742 -16.28 -18.15 2.47
C LYS A 742 -15.67 -16.76 2.30
N GLY A 743 -16.47 -15.77 1.88
CA GLY A 743 -16.06 -14.36 1.85
C GLY A 743 -15.73 -13.83 3.24
N MET A 744 -16.63 -14.03 4.20
CA MET A 744 -16.43 -13.65 5.61
C MET A 744 -15.20 -14.34 6.22
N ASP A 745 -15.05 -15.66 6.04
CA ASP A 745 -13.92 -16.44 6.55
C ASP A 745 -12.58 -15.92 5.99
N ARG A 746 -12.57 -15.55 4.69
CA ARG A 746 -11.38 -14.95 4.06
C ARG A 746 -10.96 -13.65 4.72
N VAL A 747 -11.92 -12.77 5.03
CA VAL A 747 -11.62 -11.50 5.69
C VAL A 747 -11.14 -11.71 7.11
N TYR A 748 -11.87 -12.49 7.92
CA TYR A 748 -11.51 -12.76 9.30
C TYR A 748 -10.15 -13.45 9.45
N SER A 749 -9.79 -14.32 8.52
CA SER A 749 -8.51 -15.04 8.58
C SER A 749 -7.30 -14.22 8.13
N THR A 750 -7.51 -13.11 7.39
CA THR A 750 -6.37 -12.43 6.72
C THR A 750 -6.39 -10.91 6.83
N TYR A 751 -7.58 -10.29 6.84
CA TYR A 751 -7.75 -8.86 6.61
C TYR A 751 -8.42 -8.13 7.77
N THR A 752 -8.01 -8.44 9.01
CA THR A 752 -8.44 -7.69 10.19
C THR A 752 -7.34 -6.73 10.65
N TRP A 753 -7.71 -5.62 11.29
CA TRP A 753 -6.75 -4.70 11.86
C TRP A 753 -5.91 -5.36 12.96
N LYS A 754 -6.46 -6.32 13.68
CA LYS A 754 -5.70 -7.09 14.67
C LYS A 754 -4.56 -7.87 14.02
N ILE A 755 -4.82 -8.57 12.91
CA ILE A 755 -3.79 -9.31 12.15
C ILE A 755 -2.73 -8.33 11.62
N HIS A 756 -3.18 -7.21 11.02
CA HIS A 756 -2.29 -6.18 10.49
C HIS A 756 -1.34 -5.64 11.58
N THR A 757 -1.88 -5.20 12.71
CA THR A 757 -1.06 -4.59 13.78
C THR A 757 -0.17 -5.58 14.50
N THR A 758 -0.62 -6.81 14.72
CA THR A 758 0.23 -7.89 15.26
C THR A 758 1.44 -8.13 14.35
N ARG A 759 1.21 -8.23 13.02
CA ARG A 759 2.30 -8.37 12.04
C ARG A 759 3.21 -7.15 12.02
N LEU A 760 2.66 -5.95 11.99
CA LEU A 760 3.43 -4.70 11.97
C LEU A 760 4.34 -4.59 13.19
N LEU A 761 3.85 -4.89 14.40
CA LEU A 761 4.65 -4.87 15.63
C LEU A 761 5.72 -5.96 15.66
N SER A 762 5.42 -7.17 15.13
CA SER A 762 6.44 -8.22 14.94
C SER A 762 7.55 -7.74 14.00
N LEU A 763 7.18 -7.15 12.84
CA LEU A 763 8.15 -6.54 11.94
C LEU A 763 8.97 -5.46 12.65
N ALA A 764 8.32 -4.57 13.40
CA ALA A 764 9.01 -3.47 14.09
C ALA A 764 10.10 -3.98 15.06
N ARG A 765 9.84 -5.07 15.77
CA ARG A 765 10.80 -5.68 16.68
C ARG A 765 11.96 -6.33 15.91
N ILE A 766 11.68 -7.10 14.86
CA ILE A 766 12.71 -7.80 14.07
C ILE A 766 13.59 -6.79 13.32
N TYR A 767 12.98 -5.82 12.63
CA TYR A 767 13.73 -4.78 11.91
C TYR A 767 14.42 -3.79 12.85
N GLY A 768 13.88 -3.56 14.05
CA GLY A 768 14.55 -2.82 15.13
C GLY A 768 15.83 -3.51 15.57
N PHE A 769 15.78 -4.83 15.79
CA PHE A 769 16.95 -5.63 16.13
C PHE A 769 17.97 -5.66 14.97
N TRP A 770 17.54 -5.85 13.74
CA TRP A 770 18.41 -5.79 12.58
C TRP A 770 19.05 -4.40 12.41
N ASN A 771 18.29 -3.34 12.57
CA ASN A 771 18.82 -1.97 12.53
C ASN A 771 19.90 -1.74 13.61
N PHE A 772 19.68 -2.28 14.82
CA PHE A 772 20.65 -2.22 15.89
C PHE A 772 21.96 -2.95 15.53
N THR A 773 21.87 -4.16 14.95
CA THR A 773 23.03 -5.00 14.65
C THR A 773 23.78 -4.62 13.37
N SER A 774 23.13 -3.90 12.42
CA SER A 774 23.68 -3.51 11.11
C SER A 774 23.94 -2.01 10.95
N LYS A 775 23.92 -1.25 12.03
CA LYS A 775 23.98 0.22 11.98
C LYS A 775 25.24 0.73 11.28
N GLU A 776 26.40 0.16 11.60
CA GLU A 776 27.68 0.58 11.01
C GLU A 776 27.74 0.29 9.50
N GLU A 777 27.19 -0.85 9.08
CA GLU A 777 27.19 -1.30 7.67
C GLU A 777 26.34 -0.39 6.77
N ARG A 778 25.37 0.32 7.35
CA ARG A 778 24.44 1.18 6.61
C ARG A 778 24.82 2.66 6.58
N GLU A 779 25.84 3.07 7.29
CA GLU A 779 26.19 4.49 7.41
C GLU A 779 26.61 5.11 6.04
N ASP A 780 27.29 4.34 5.19
CA ASP A 780 27.68 4.83 3.87
C ASP A 780 26.47 4.99 2.93
N LEU A 781 25.49 4.08 3.01
CA LEU A 781 24.21 4.24 2.32
C LEU A 781 23.50 5.51 2.79
N PHE A 782 23.44 5.77 4.07
CA PHE A 782 22.80 6.98 4.59
C PHE A 782 23.51 8.27 4.15
N ARG A 783 24.84 8.28 4.10
CA ARG A 783 25.60 9.43 3.57
C ARG A 783 25.28 9.67 2.08
N TYR A 784 25.16 8.62 1.30
CA TYR A 784 24.77 8.72 -0.10
C TYR A 784 23.34 9.27 -0.24
N ILE A 785 22.38 8.77 0.52
CA ILE A 785 21.00 9.27 0.55
C ILE A 785 20.95 10.74 0.99
N GLU A 786 21.70 11.14 2.01
CA GLU A 786 21.79 12.52 2.46
C GLU A 786 22.40 13.42 1.37
N SER A 787 23.35 12.92 0.58
CA SER A 787 23.89 13.67 -0.57
C SER A 787 22.81 13.95 -1.60
N LEU A 788 21.95 12.97 -1.93
CA LEU A 788 20.80 13.18 -2.83
C LEU A 788 19.83 14.22 -2.27
N PHE A 789 19.58 14.17 -0.97
CA PHE A 789 18.72 15.17 -0.33
C PHE A 789 19.28 16.58 -0.46
N TYR A 790 20.56 16.78 -0.14
CA TYR A 790 21.17 18.12 -0.14
C TYR A 790 21.50 18.64 -1.54
N LEU A 791 21.90 17.77 -2.47
CA LEU A 791 22.38 18.20 -3.80
C LEU A 791 21.24 18.27 -4.85
N ILE A 792 20.18 17.51 -4.68
CA ILE A 792 19.08 17.41 -5.67
C ILE A 792 17.75 17.87 -5.10
N TYR A 793 17.25 17.20 -4.06
CA TYR A 793 15.94 17.52 -3.52
C TYR A 793 15.87 18.96 -2.97
N LYS A 794 16.79 19.34 -2.10
CA LYS A 794 16.76 20.64 -1.41
C LYS A 794 16.89 21.84 -2.35
N PRO A 795 17.74 21.84 -3.39
CA PRO A 795 17.78 22.91 -4.39
C PRO A 795 16.48 23.04 -5.17
N GLY A 796 15.88 21.93 -5.64
CA GLY A 796 14.60 21.94 -6.33
C GLY A 796 13.45 22.43 -5.43
N ALA A 797 13.39 21.96 -4.20
CA ALA A 797 12.42 22.43 -3.21
C ALA A 797 12.58 23.95 -2.91
N LYS A 798 13.82 24.44 -2.89
CA LYS A 798 14.10 25.87 -2.71
C LYS A 798 13.67 26.71 -3.92
N ALA A 799 13.82 26.19 -5.13
CA ALA A 799 13.33 26.87 -6.34
C ALA A 799 11.80 27.00 -6.30
N LEU A 800 11.09 25.92 -5.98
CA LEU A 800 9.63 25.93 -5.82
C LEU A 800 9.19 26.90 -4.70
N LEU A 801 9.94 26.99 -3.59
CA LEU A 801 9.64 27.96 -2.53
C LEU A 801 9.76 29.39 -3.04
N GLN A 802 10.73 29.72 -3.90
CA GLN A 802 10.85 31.07 -4.48
C GLN A 802 9.67 31.40 -5.39
N GLU A 803 9.13 30.45 -6.12
CA GLU A 803 7.90 30.62 -6.89
C GLU A 803 6.71 30.91 -5.96
N HIS A 804 6.58 30.17 -4.87
CA HIS A 804 5.53 30.41 -3.85
C HIS A 804 5.64 31.78 -3.19
N LEU A 805 6.83 32.30 -3.03
CA LEU A 805 7.05 33.65 -2.47
C LEU A 805 6.69 34.76 -3.47
N SER A 806 6.75 34.47 -4.78
CA SER A 806 6.39 35.39 -5.84
C SER A 806 4.89 35.43 -6.16
N ARG A 807 4.14 34.38 -5.79
CA ARG A 807 2.67 34.30 -5.86
C ARG A 807 2.05 35.10 -4.70
#